data_7b23e5fb35213b5d94c6b5962c8a7d77
#
_entry.id   7b23e5fb35213b5d94c6b5962c8a7d77
#
_cell.length_a   1.000
_cell.length_b   1.000
_cell.length_c   1.000
_cell.angle_alpha   90.00
_cell.angle_beta   90.00
_cell.angle_gamma   90.00
#
_symmetry.space_group_name_H-M   'P 1'
#
loop_
_entity.id
_entity.type
_entity.pdbx_description
1 polymer ?
#
loop_
_entity_poly.entity_id
_entity_poly.type
_entity_poly.pdbx_seq_one_letter_code
_entity_poly.pdbx_strand_id
1 'polypeptide(L)'
;MGTTTRKIIRVEGIVQGVGFRPFIYRLAKLNNLTGYVLNDSEGVLIEVQGENLSEFIESIKPLAPPAAFIANIIHHDLPIKTDERDFLIKPSPHAIERETLISPDLAICEDCKREILASTDRRYRYAFTNCTNCGPRFSIVEDIPYDRQNTTMKNFIMCDKCQAEYDNPLDRRFHAQPNACSVCGPQYLLTDNQGNMINCSDILAKARDLILAGYIVAVKGIGGYHLACDAKNYEAVAKLRERKVREDKPFAVMASDLATIKKYCTVDSIAAKLLTSTSAPIVLLPKSKQYNLAENVAVHNAYIGFMLAYAPVHYLLLNSGDVFVMTSANLSEEPIVYRNDEAHTKLAKIADFILSHNRPINTRVDDSVVRIFEHEPMIMRRSRGFAPAPISLGSLINDKISVLACGGELKNTFCLTKQDKAFMSQHIGDLENMAVNNAYKQSINLFERLFDIKPNLLACDMHPEYFSTKYAKAQELPFIQVQHHHAHIASVLAEHGITDTVIGVALDGTGYGEDKCIWGGEFMLANLQDFKRMGHFAYMPLPSGAKAVKEPWRLGLYQAYTIYGEDVVNKYPELIQPNWQLLMKATSAGFNAPLTSSVGRIFDTVAALLNIRTHINYEGQAAIELENRAFNSEGEILPYAIKQQDGQYILDFKPLYASIYELKQRYSVNYVAKSFHMTLAEAICEVINKISNDTGIKQVALSGGVCQNITLLKLIYQNLNSKYKLYLNRKLPPNDGGLAFGQAAIALYRYKMGLIDL
;
A
#
# COMPACT_ATOMS: atom_id res chain seq x y z
N MET A 1 11.40 16.29 50.24
CA MET A 1 10.03 15.78 50.09
C MET A 1 9.42 16.50 48.88
N GLY A 2 9.10 15.77 47.81
CA GLY A 2 8.51 16.34 46.62
C GLY A 2 7.10 16.88 46.97
N THR A 3 6.70 17.95 46.30
CA THR A 3 5.33 18.48 46.45
C THR A 3 4.38 17.63 45.64
N THR A 4 3.40 17.05 46.33
CA THR A 4 2.29 16.34 45.67
C THR A 4 1.55 17.31 44.76
N THR A 5 1.39 16.96 43.51
CA THR A 5 0.61 17.69 42.49
C THR A 5 -0.47 16.78 41.91
N ARG A 6 -1.51 17.39 41.30
CA ARG A 6 -2.57 16.65 40.60
C ARG A 6 -2.75 17.24 39.19
N LYS A 7 -2.87 16.37 38.21
CA LYS A 7 -3.09 16.78 36.81
C LYS A 7 -4.18 15.92 36.15
N ILE A 8 -4.87 16.53 35.22
CA ILE A 8 -5.63 15.84 34.19
C ILE A 8 -4.78 15.85 32.92
N ILE A 9 -4.63 14.69 32.31
CA ILE A 9 -3.83 14.48 31.11
C ILE A 9 -4.72 13.85 30.04
N ARG A 10 -4.74 14.43 28.86
CA ARG A 10 -5.39 13.87 27.68
C ARG A 10 -4.33 13.41 26.69
N VAL A 11 -4.47 12.16 26.25
CA VAL A 11 -3.59 11.57 25.22
C VAL A 11 -4.42 11.24 24.00
N GLU A 12 -4.12 11.90 22.90
CA GLU A 12 -4.81 11.79 21.63
C GLU A 12 -4.02 10.91 20.65
N GLY A 13 -4.72 10.23 19.73
CA GLY A 13 -4.12 9.38 18.70
C GLY A 13 -4.69 7.98 18.68
N ILE A 14 -3.89 7.00 18.15
CA ILE A 14 -4.24 5.57 18.23
C ILE A 14 -3.81 5.05 19.61
N VAL A 15 -4.62 5.30 20.60
CA VAL A 15 -4.34 4.95 22.01
C VAL A 15 -5.40 4.02 22.62
N GLN A 16 -6.41 3.64 21.83
CA GLN A 16 -7.43 2.69 22.23
C GLN A 16 -7.26 1.35 21.50
N GLY A 17 -7.60 0.23 22.16
CA GLY A 17 -7.44 -1.11 21.58
C GLY A 17 -5.99 -1.61 21.44
N VAL A 18 -5.02 -0.84 21.90
CA VAL A 18 -3.57 -1.09 21.78
C VAL A 18 -2.88 -1.29 23.14
N GLY A 19 -3.61 -1.59 24.19
CA GLY A 19 -3.05 -1.83 25.53
C GLY A 19 -2.63 -0.56 26.28
N PHE A 20 -3.11 0.62 25.86
CA PHE A 20 -2.66 1.89 26.42
C PHE A 20 -3.14 2.10 27.87
N ARG A 21 -4.44 1.82 28.20
CA ARG A 21 -4.94 1.92 29.58
C ARG A 21 -4.17 1.04 30.57
N PRO A 22 -3.94 -0.27 30.32
CA PRO A 22 -3.08 -1.07 31.20
C PRO A 22 -1.63 -0.62 31.25
N PHE A 23 -1.10 -0.03 30.19
CA PHE A 23 0.22 0.58 30.20
C PHE A 23 0.27 1.77 31.16
N ILE A 24 -0.68 2.72 31.06
CA ILE A 24 -0.79 3.86 31.98
C ILE A 24 -1.00 3.39 33.42
N TYR A 25 -1.84 2.37 33.65
CA TYR A 25 -2.05 1.79 34.96
C TYR A 25 -0.73 1.28 35.57
N ARG A 26 0.04 0.48 34.83
CA ARG A 26 1.35 -0.03 35.28
C ARG A 26 2.34 1.10 35.54
N LEU A 27 2.39 2.09 34.64
CA LEU A 27 3.29 3.22 34.77
C LEU A 27 2.96 4.07 35.99
N ALA A 28 1.67 4.31 36.28
CA ALA A 28 1.22 5.02 37.48
C ALA A 28 1.55 4.25 38.76
N LYS A 29 1.35 2.91 38.77
CA LYS A 29 1.72 2.06 39.91
C LYS A 29 3.23 2.05 40.19
N LEU A 30 4.07 2.00 39.15
CA LEU A 30 5.54 2.07 39.26
C LEU A 30 6.00 3.40 39.86
N ASN A 31 5.29 4.49 39.62
CA ASN A 31 5.59 5.82 40.14
C ASN A 31 4.85 6.14 41.46
N ASN A 32 4.15 5.17 42.07
CA ASN A 32 3.37 5.33 43.27
C ASN A 32 2.33 6.46 43.19
N LEU A 33 1.70 6.60 42.03
CA LEU A 33 0.66 7.62 41.79
C LEU A 33 -0.73 7.09 42.05
N THR A 34 -1.65 7.99 42.44
CA THR A 34 -3.07 7.71 42.62
C THR A 34 -3.91 8.39 41.53
N GLY A 35 -5.13 7.93 41.28
CA GLY A 35 -6.00 8.51 40.26
C GLY A 35 -6.73 7.48 39.42
N TYR A 36 -6.95 7.78 38.17
CA TYR A 36 -7.57 6.85 37.22
C TYR A 36 -7.22 7.13 35.78
N VAL A 37 -7.43 6.10 34.95
CA VAL A 37 -7.38 6.19 33.49
C VAL A 37 -8.68 5.66 32.90
N LEU A 38 -9.22 6.31 31.88
CA LEU A 38 -10.35 5.83 31.09
C LEU A 38 -10.18 6.19 29.60
N ASN A 39 -10.95 5.53 28.75
CA ASN A 39 -11.11 5.96 27.36
C ASN A 39 -12.32 6.89 27.27
N ASP A 40 -12.21 7.94 26.51
CA ASP A 40 -13.33 8.80 26.09
C ASP A 40 -13.39 8.94 24.56
N SER A 41 -14.25 9.81 24.05
CA SER A 41 -14.39 10.04 22.60
C SER A 41 -13.14 10.62 21.95
N GLU A 42 -12.31 11.36 22.68
CA GLU A 42 -11.15 12.08 22.15
C GLU A 42 -9.82 11.35 22.34
N GLY A 43 -9.81 10.24 23.10
CA GLY A 43 -8.61 9.45 23.32
C GLY A 43 -8.55 8.75 24.66
N VAL A 44 -7.48 8.97 25.44
CA VAL A 44 -7.31 8.47 26.80
C VAL A 44 -7.22 9.64 27.76
N LEU A 45 -8.13 9.65 28.74
CA LEU A 45 -8.13 10.60 29.83
C LEU A 45 -7.49 9.97 31.05
N ILE A 46 -6.53 10.69 31.66
CA ILE A 46 -5.80 10.28 32.85
C ILE A 46 -5.95 11.38 33.88
N GLU A 47 -6.49 11.08 35.03
CA GLU A 47 -6.46 11.95 36.21
C GLU A 47 -5.46 11.33 37.19
N VAL A 48 -4.43 12.05 37.57
CA VAL A 48 -3.30 11.48 38.31
C VAL A 48 -2.73 12.44 39.34
N GLN A 49 -2.32 11.90 40.49
CA GLN A 49 -1.83 12.65 41.63
C GLN A 49 -0.62 11.95 42.28
N GLY A 50 0.41 12.74 42.65
CA GLY A 50 1.59 12.24 43.35
C GLY A 50 2.79 13.19 43.23
N GLU A 51 3.97 12.73 43.66
CA GLU A 51 5.19 13.53 43.69
C GLU A 51 5.97 13.49 42.35
N ASN A 52 5.88 12.38 41.59
CA ASN A 52 6.71 12.14 40.39
C ASN A 52 5.92 12.34 39.06
N LEU A 53 5.03 13.34 39.01
CA LEU A 53 4.16 13.54 37.83
C LEU A 53 4.95 13.97 36.56
N SER A 54 6.01 14.74 36.67
CA SER A 54 6.81 15.15 35.51
C SER A 54 7.46 13.95 34.82
N GLU A 55 8.10 13.07 35.61
CA GLU A 55 8.73 11.86 35.10
C GLU A 55 7.71 10.90 34.48
N PHE A 56 6.54 10.77 35.13
CA PHE A 56 5.42 9.99 34.59
C PHE A 56 4.99 10.51 33.22
N ILE A 57 4.75 11.82 33.06
CA ILE A 57 4.30 12.42 31.79
C ILE A 57 5.36 12.25 30.71
N GLU A 58 6.63 12.52 31.02
CA GLU A 58 7.74 12.37 30.07
C GLU A 58 7.93 10.91 29.62
N SER A 59 7.60 9.95 30.49
CA SER A 59 7.68 8.52 30.20
C SER A 59 6.56 7.98 29.33
N ILE A 60 5.43 8.68 29.21
CA ILE A 60 4.24 8.18 28.46
C ILE A 60 4.63 7.91 27.00
N LYS A 61 5.26 8.86 26.32
CA LYS A 61 5.57 8.74 24.89
C LYS A 61 6.65 7.71 24.56
N PRO A 62 7.83 7.71 25.23
CA PRO A 62 8.91 6.76 24.92
C PRO A 62 8.62 5.32 25.33
N LEU A 63 7.78 5.10 26.35
CA LEU A 63 7.42 3.77 26.86
C LEU A 63 6.06 3.26 26.34
N ALA A 64 5.39 4.02 25.47
CA ALA A 64 4.09 3.64 24.92
C ALA A 64 4.14 2.26 24.25
N PRO A 65 3.02 1.50 24.28
CA PRO A 65 2.93 0.24 23.56
C PRO A 65 3.30 0.40 22.08
N PRO A 66 3.97 -0.56 21.45
CA PRO A 66 4.46 -0.45 20.07
C PRO A 66 3.34 -0.19 19.02
N ALA A 67 2.11 -0.51 19.38
CA ALA A 67 0.93 -0.29 18.55
C ALA A 67 0.29 1.08 18.75
N ALA A 68 0.70 1.83 19.77
CA ALA A 68 0.16 3.15 20.07
C ALA A 68 0.81 4.20 19.17
N PHE A 69 -0.01 5.12 18.69
CA PHE A 69 0.46 6.35 18.04
C PHE A 69 -0.08 7.54 18.84
N ILE A 70 0.81 8.27 19.50
CA ILE A 70 0.46 9.45 20.28
C ILE A 70 0.63 10.69 19.38
N ALA A 71 -0.49 11.32 19.07
CA ALA A 71 -0.51 12.58 18.32
C ALA A 71 -0.18 13.76 19.26
N ASN A 72 -0.94 13.89 20.36
CA ASN A 72 -0.81 14.96 21.34
C ASN A 72 -0.87 14.43 22.79
N ILE A 73 -0.21 15.14 23.72
CA ILE A 73 -0.38 15.00 25.15
C ILE A 73 -0.67 16.41 25.71
N ILE A 74 -1.86 16.62 26.21
CA ILE A 74 -2.33 17.89 26.78
C ILE A 74 -2.55 17.67 28.27
N HIS A 75 -2.13 18.58 29.14
CA HIS A 75 -2.36 18.44 30.58
C HIS A 75 -2.63 19.78 31.26
N HIS A 76 -3.44 19.73 32.33
CA HIS A 76 -3.79 20.88 33.17
C HIS A 76 -3.70 20.48 34.64
N ASP A 77 -3.43 21.47 35.50
CA ASP A 77 -3.41 21.25 36.94
C ASP A 77 -4.81 21.14 37.50
N LEU A 78 -4.95 20.29 38.50
CA LEU A 78 -6.20 20.08 39.28
C LEU A 78 -5.95 20.25 40.76
N PRO A 79 -7.02 20.56 41.57
CA PRO A 79 -6.95 20.51 43.04
C PRO A 79 -6.65 19.10 43.52
N ILE A 80 -5.82 19.00 44.59
CA ILE A 80 -5.47 17.74 45.23
C ILE A 80 -6.72 17.10 45.89
N LYS A 81 -6.87 15.78 45.75
CA LYS A 81 -7.88 14.99 46.47
C LYS A 81 -7.24 14.20 47.61
N THR A 82 -7.73 14.39 48.81
CA THR A 82 -7.17 13.77 50.02
C THR A 82 -7.64 12.34 50.29
N ASP A 83 -8.70 11.91 49.67
CA ASP A 83 -9.35 10.59 49.83
C ASP A 83 -8.95 9.55 48.78
N GLU A 84 -8.14 9.92 47.78
CA GLU A 84 -7.72 9.05 46.69
C GLU A 84 -6.51 8.22 47.10
N ARG A 85 -6.69 6.88 47.19
CA ARG A 85 -5.69 5.95 47.73
C ARG A 85 -5.04 5.03 46.69
N ASP A 86 -5.66 4.94 45.52
CA ASP A 86 -5.22 3.97 44.50
C ASP A 86 -5.32 4.54 43.09
N PHE A 87 -4.65 3.89 42.14
CA PHE A 87 -4.83 4.17 40.72
C PHE A 87 -5.76 3.13 40.09
N LEU A 88 -6.80 3.57 39.36
CA LEU A 88 -7.86 2.70 38.85
C LEU A 88 -8.00 2.82 37.32
N ILE A 89 -8.44 1.72 36.69
CA ILE A 89 -8.94 1.76 35.29
C ILE A 89 -10.47 1.87 35.38
N LYS A 90 -11.01 3.02 34.98
CA LYS A 90 -12.46 3.23 34.99
C LYS A 90 -13.11 2.77 33.69
N PRO A 91 -14.38 2.33 33.71
CA PRO A 91 -15.18 2.11 32.51
C PRO A 91 -15.24 3.37 31.66
N SER A 92 -15.29 3.19 30.37
CA SER A 92 -15.51 4.30 29.42
C SER A 92 -16.93 4.86 29.61
N PRO A 93 -17.11 6.17 29.72
CA PRO A 93 -18.47 6.75 29.74
C PRO A 93 -19.16 6.40 28.40
N HIS A 94 -20.47 6.22 28.44
CA HIS A 94 -21.27 6.08 27.24
C HIS A 94 -21.29 7.44 26.51
N ALA A 95 -20.33 7.63 25.63
CA ALA A 95 -20.17 8.88 24.88
C ALA A 95 -21.20 8.97 23.75
N ILE A 96 -21.72 10.16 23.56
CA ILE A 96 -22.69 10.50 22.51
C ILE A 96 -22.00 10.53 21.13
N GLU A 97 -20.68 10.75 21.06
CA GLU A 97 -19.89 10.77 19.83
C GLU A 97 -18.89 9.60 19.78
N ARG A 98 -18.89 8.89 18.64
CA ARG A 98 -18.06 7.71 18.40
C ARG A 98 -16.79 8.13 17.63
N GLU A 99 -15.71 8.44 18.37
CA GLU A 99 -14.41 8.82 17.76
C GLU A 99 -13.30 7.77 17.88
N THR A 100 -13.67 6.54 18.20
CA THR A 100 -12.68 5.47 18.41
C THR A 100 -11.95 5.11 17.13
N LEU A 101 -10.63 5.32 17.10
CA LEU A 101 -9.76 4.90 15.99
C LEU A 101 -9.50 3.39 16.05
N ILE A 102 -9.66 2.71 14.92
CA ILE A 102 -9.38 1.28 14.81
C ILE A 102 -7.92 1.10 14.38
N SER A 103 -7.18 0.33 15.19
CA SER A 103 -5.81 -0.04 14.86
C SER A 103 -5.77 -0.98 13.64
N PRO A 104 -4.76 -0.88 12.78
CA PRO A 104 -4.45 -1.91 11.79
C PRO A 104 -4.20 -3.29 12.45
N ASP A 105 -4.26 -4.35 11.65
CA ASP A 105 -3.77 -5.66 12.06
C ASP A 105 -2.26 -5.62 12.28
N LEU A 106 -1.80 -6.18 13.39
CA LEU A 106 -0.42 -6.08 13.86
C LEU A 106 0.29 -7.44 13.79
N ALA A 107 1.56 -7.42 13.44
CA ALA A 107 2.42 -8.59 13.52
C ALA A 107 2.53 -9.10 14.96
N ILE A 108 2.78 -10.41 15.11
CA ILE A 108 3.01 -11.04 16.42
C ILE A 108 4.19 -10.38 17.15
N CYS A 109 4.03 -10.06 18.42
CA CYS A 109 5.11 -9.54 19.27
C CYS A 109 6.02 -10.67 19.77
N GLU A 110 7.23 -10.32 20.20
CA GLU A 110 8.23 -11.29 20.66
C GLU A 110 7.76 -12.13 21.88
N ASP A 111 6.93 -11.56 22.77
CA ASP A 111 6.39 -12.33 23.88
C ASP A 111 5.42 -13.41 23.42
N CYS A 112 4.49 -13.08 22.53
CA CYS A 112 3.58 -14.06 21.96
C CYS A 112 4.29 -15.10 21.11
N LYS A 113 5.35 -14.70 20.39
CA LYS A 113 6.21 -15.61 19.63
C LYS A 113 6.94 -16.59 20.57
N ARG A 114 7.48 -16.12 21.69
CA ARG A 114 8.11 -16.95 22.71
C ARG A 114 7.13 -17.98 23.28
N GLU A 115 5.90 -17.59 23.62
CA GLU A 115 4.88 -18.50 24.13
C GLU A 115 4.51 -19.63 23.16
N ILE A 116 4.32 -19.33 21.88
CA ILE A 116 3.97 -20.37 20.90
C ILE A 116 5.11 -21.35 20.62
N LEU A 117 6.35 -20.99 20.92
CA LEU A 117 7.54 -21.81 20.71
C LEU A 117 8.02 -22.53 21.98
N ALA A 118 7.60 -22.09 23.17
CA ALA A 118 7.98 -22.69 24.44
C ALA A 118 7.06 -23.86 24.81
N SER A 119 7.60 -25.08 24.86
CA SER A 119 6.83 -26.31 25.15
C SER A 119 6.18 -26.33 26.54
N THR A 120 6.66 -25.48 27.45
CA THR A 120 6.10 -25.33 28.82
C THR A 120 4.93 -24.36 28.90
N ASP A 121 4.71 -23.55 27.85
CA ASP A 121 3.61 -22.58 27.84
C ASP A 121 2.27 -23.21 27.45
N ARG A 122 1.20 -22.76 28.06
CA ARG A 122 -0.16 -23.27 27.75
C ARG A 122 -0.64 -22.94 26.32
N ARG A 123 0.02 -21.99 25.64
CA ARG A 123 -0.22 -21.61 24.24
C ARG A 123 0.84 -22.19 23.29
N TYR A 124 1.64 -23.14 23.76
CA TYR A 124 2.55 -23.84 22.89
C TYR A 124 1.86 -24.33 21.63
N ARG A 125 2.39 -23.95 20.47
CA ARG A 125 1.86 -24.25 19.11
C ARG A 125 0.41 -23.79 18.86
N TYR A 126 -0.09 -22.82 19.63
CA TYR A 126 -1.43 -22.28 19.39
C TYR A 126 -1.39 -21.12 18.39
N ALA A 127 -1.94 -21.34 17.19
CA ALA A 127 -1.82 -20.45 16.04
C ALA A 127 -2.64 -19.13 16.11
N PHE A 128 -3.40 -18.89 17.20
CA PHE A 128 -4.17 -17.67 17.40
C PHE A 128 -3.72 -16.89 18.62
N THR A 129 -2.54 -17.18 19.13
CA THR A 129 -1.93 -16.47 20.25
C THR A 129 -1.74 -15.00 19.92
N ASN A 130 -2.21 -14.13 20.80
CA ASN A 130 -2.11 -12.68 20.67
C ASN A 130 -2.14 -12.00 22.05
N CYS A 131 -1.94 -10.69 22.07
CA CYS A 131 -2.12 -9.84 23.25
C CYS A 131 -2.54 -8.42 22.82
N THR A 132 -2.51 -7.45 23.73
CA THR A 132 -2.84 -6.05 23.41
C THR A 132 -1.86 -5.41 22.42
N ASN A 133 -0.64 -5.94 22.26
CA ASN A 133 0.40 -5.38 21.40
C ASN A 133 0.48 -6.03 20.01
N CYS A 134 -0.31 -7.06 19.71
CA CYS A 134 -0.19 -7.81 18.45
C CYS A 134 -1.50 -8.51 18.05
N GLY A 135 -1.54 -9.05 16.84
CA GLY A 135 -2.63 -9.84 16.31
C GLY A 135 -3.70 -9.03 15.56
N PRO A 136 -4.83 -9.66 15.23
CA PRO A 136 -5.86 -9.06 14.40
C PRO A 136 -6.59 -7.93 15.11
N ARG A 137 -6.99 -6.92 14.35
CA ARG A 137 -7.79 -5.76 14.75
C ARG A 137 -8.82 -5.45 13.67
N PHE A 138 -8.42 -4.71 12.62
CA PHE A 138 -9.28 -4.30 11.53
C PHE A 138 -9.94 -5.47 10.80
N SER A 139 -9.22 -6.56 10.58
CA SER A 139 -9.76 -7.73 9.88
C SER A 139 -10.88 -8.46 10.64
N ILE A 140 -11.01 -8.26 11.95
CA ILE A 140 -12.01 -8.95 12.79
C ILE A 140 -13.11 -8.04 13.33
N VAL A 141 -12.99 -6.71 13.24
CA VAL A 141 -13.97 -5.77 13.80
C VAL A 141 -15.22 -5.73 12.91
N GLU A 142 -16.39 -5.84 13.53
CA GLU A 142 -17.70 -5.76 12.87
C GLU A 142 -18.39 -4.43 13.14
N ASP A 143 -18.22 -3.89 14.35
CA ASP A 143 -18.80 -2.61 14.78
C ASP A 143 -17.97 -1.96 15.90
N ILE A 144 -18.32 -0.74 16.29
CA ILE A 144 -17.72 0.03 17.38
C ILE A 144 -18.70 0.14 18.58
N PRO A 145 -18.17 0.25 19.81
CA PRO A 145 -16.76 0.27 20.23
C PRO A 145 -16.02 -1.05 19.96
N TYR A 146 -14.67 -1.01 19.86
CA TYR A 146 -13.85 -2.21 19.68
C TYR A 146 -13.87 -3.07 20.94
N ASP A 147 -14.94 -3.82 21.11
CA ASP A 147 -15.16 -4.81 22.17
C ASP A 147 -15.40 -6.19 21.57
N ARG A 148 -15.10 -7.26 22.32
CA ARG A 148 -15.16 -8.65 21.84
C ARG A 148 -16.48 -9.00 21.17
N GLN A 149 -17.60 -8.54 21.73
CA GLN A 149 -18.95 -8.76 21.17
C GLN A 149 -19.18 -8.09 19.79
N ASN A 150 -18.39 -7.06 19.47
CA ASN A 150 -18.40 -6.35 18.20
C ASN A 150 -17.30 -6.84 17.24
N THR A 151 -16.77 -8.03 17.48
CA THR A 151 -15.75 -8.68 16.63
C THR A 151 -16.18 -10.10 16.26
N THR A 152 -15.51 -10.67 15.26
CA THR A 152 -15.69 -12.08 14.89
C THR A 152 -15.29 -13.07 15.99
N MET A 153 -14.75 -12.60 17.11
CA MET A 153 -14.43 -13.41 18.30
C MET A 153 -15.62 -13.61 19.24
N LYS A 154 -16.78 -12.95 19.03
CA LYS A 154 -17.98 -13.03 19.90
C LYS A 154 -18.46 -14.46 20.15
N ASN A 155 -18.28 -15.35 19.16
CA ASN A 155 -18.73 -16.74 19.27
C ASN A 155 -17.74 -17.65 20.02
N PHE A 156 -16.56 -17.15 20.41
CA PHE A 156 -15.53 -17.89 21.13
C PHE A 156 -15.55 -17.47 22.61
N ILE A 157 -16.35 -18.18 23.41
CA ILE A 157 -16.47 -17.90 24.88
C ILE A 157 -15.15 -18.25 25.55
N MET A 158 -14.58 -17.32 26.31
CA MET A 158 -13.33 -17.53 27.02
C MET A 158 -13.48 -18.58 28.11
N CYS A 159 -12.47 -19.45 28.25
CA CYS A 159 -12.36 -20.32 29.44
C CYS A 159 -11.89 -19.48 30.65
N ASP A 160 -12.06 -20.03 31.88
CA ASP A 160 -11.74 -19.32 33.14
C ASP A 160 -10.33 -18.72 33.15
N LYS A 161 -9.33 -19.47 32.64
CA LYS A 161 -7.95 -18.98 32.55
C LYS A 161 -7.78 -17.80 31.61
N CYS A 162 -8.44 -17.80 30.44
CA CYS A 162 -8.41 -16.69 29.51
C CYS A 162 -9.21 -15.50 30.00
N GLN A 163 -10.32 -15.75 30.73
CA GLN A 163 -11.11 -14.69 31.37
C GLN A 163 -10.29 -14.01 32.47
N ALA A 164 -9.62 -14.78 33.34
CA ALA A 164 -8.78 -14.23 34.40
C ALA A 164 -7.65 -13.34 33.85
N GLU A 165 -6.99 -13.72 32.72
CA GLU A 165 -6.01 -12.85 32.03
C GLU A 165 -6.68 -11.58 31.46
N TYR A 166 -7.88 -11.72 30.90
CA TYR A 166 -8.62 -10.61 30.29
C TYR A 166 -9.04 -9.56 31.33
N ASP A 167 -9.37 -10.01 32.54
CA ASP A 167 -9.85 -9.14 33.62
C ASP A 167 -8.72 -8.60 34.52
N ASN A 168 -7.50 -9.14 34.43
CA ASN A 168 -6.38 -8.72 35.24
C ASN A 168 -5.60 -7.54 34.62
N PRO A 169 -5.64 -6.32 35.22
CA PRO A 169 -4.94 -5.13 34.68
C PRO A 169 -3.43 -5.26 34.58
N LEU A 170 -2.83 -6.20 35.34
CA LEU A 170 -1.39 -6.48 35.29
C LEU A 170 -1.02 -7.44 34.16
N ASP A 171 -1.98 -8.19 33.61
CA ASP A 171 -1.73 -9.10 32.51
C ASP A 171 -1.64 -8.34 31.18
N ARG A 172 -0.72 -8.78 30.29
CA ARG A 172 -0.56 -8.23 28.95
C ARG A 172 -1.73 -8.53 28.01
N ARG A 173 -2.70 -9.34 28.43
CA ARG A 173 -3.95 -9.65 27.73
C ARG A 173 -5.17 -8.94 28.32
N PHE A 174 -4.96 -8.05 29.28
CA PHE A 174 -6.04 -7.24 29.83
C PHE A 174 -6.80 -6.53 28.71
N HIS A 175 -8.11 -6.84 28.59
CA HIS A 175 -8.98 -6.34 27.51
C HIS A 175 -8.45 -6.59 26.08
N ALA A 176 -7.61 -7.61 25.86
CA ALA A 176 -7.24 -8.05 24.51
C ALA A 176 -8.41 -8.79 23.87
N GLN A 177 -9.17 -8.11 23.02
CA GLN A 177 -10.45 -8.64 22.48
C GLN A 177 -10.31 -10.00 21.78
N PRO A 178 -9.21 -10.30 21.02
CA PRO A 178 -9.03 -11.61 20.42
C PRO A 178 -8.39 -12.66 21.36
N ASN A 179 -8.26 -12.40 22.68
CA ASN A 179 -7.65 -13.36 23.64
C ASN A 179 -8.34 -14.72 23.57
N ALA A 180 -7.54 -15.79 23.49
CA ALA A 180 -7.99 -17.17 23.47
C ALA A 180 -6.81 -18.13 23.74
N CYS A 181 -7.13 -19.43 23.88
CA CYS A 181 -6.17 -20.53 23.92
C CYS A 181 -6.72 -21.74 23.13
N SER A 182 -5.95 -22.82 23.07
CA SER A 182 -6.34 -24.04 22.35
C SER A 182 -7.65 -24.67 22.82
N VAL A 183 -8.11 -24.36 24.05
CA VAL A 183 -9.36 -24.88 24.63
C VAL A 183 -10.57 -24.08 24.19
N CYS A 184 -10.47 -22.73 24.18
CA CYS A 184 -11.62 -21.85 24.01
C CYS A 184 -11.62 -21.04 22.70
N GLY A 185 -10.55 -21.10 21.93
CA GLY A 185 -10.40 -20.26 20.75
C GLY A 185 -10.51 -21.02 19.43
N PRO A 186 -10.26 -20.29 18.34
CA PRO A 186 -10.30 -20.84 16.98
C PRO A 186 -9.34 -21.99 16.77
N GLN A 187 -9.68 -22.86 15.80
CA GLN A 187 -8.90 -24.04 15.42
C GLN A 187 -8.66 -24.06 13.92
N TYR A 188 -7.51 -24.62 13.49
CA TYR A 188 -7.21 -24.93 12.11
C TYR A 188 -7.75 -26.29 11.72
N LEU A 189 -8.10 -26.42 10.44
CA LEU A 189 -8.52 -27.64 9.76
C LEU A 189 -7.73 -27.75 8.46
N LEU A 190 -7.26 -28.95 8.14
CA LEU A 190 -6.58 -29.25 6.88
C LEU A 190 -7.46 -30.18 6.05
N THR A 191 -7.73 -29.80 4.81
CA THR A 191 -8.45 -30.62 3.85
C THR A 191 -7.63 -30.76 2.56
N ASP A 192 -7.90 -31.79 1.78
CA ASP A 192 -7.50 -31.81 0.38
C ASP A 192 -8.38 -30.86 -0.46
N ASN A 193 -8.09 -30.76 -1.75
CA ASN A 193 -8.85 -29.91 -2.68
C ASN A 193 -10.26 -30.47 -3.02
N GLN A 194 -10.58 -31.69 -2.59
CA GLN A 194 -11.92 -32.30 -2.69
C GLN A 194 -12.76 -32.07 -1.44
N GLY A 195 -12.15 -31.48 -0.38
CA GLY A 195 -12.81 -31.24 0.90
C GLY A 195 -12.68 -32.36 1.91
N ASN A 196 -11.93 -33.42 1.61
CA ASN A 196 -11.70 -34.51 2.55
C ASN A 196 -10.75 -34.07 3.68
N MET A 197 -11.12 -34.34 4.93
CA MET A 197 -10.33 -34.01 6.11
C MET A 197 -9.03 -34.82 6.17
N ILE A 198 -7.91 -34.15 6.43
CA ILE A 198 -6.63 -34.77 6.69
C ILE A 198 -6.45 -34.91 8.21
N ASN A 199 -6.64 -36.12 8.71
CA ASN A 199 -6.49 -36.41 10.14
C ASN A 199 -5.02 -36.63 10.48
N CYS A 200 -4.45 -35.84 11.38
CA CYS A 200 -3.09 -35.96 11.88
C CYS A 200 -2.98 -35.33 13.26
N SER A 201 -1.94 -35.66 14.01
CA SER A 201 -1.71 -35.13 15.36
C SER A 201 -1.30 -33.68 15.38
N ASP A 202 -0.60 -33.22 14.32
CA ASP A 202 -0.15 -31.82 14.17
C ASP A 202 -0.44 -31.33 12.75
N ILE A 203 -1.55 -30.64 12.61
CA ILE A 203 -2.05 -30.12 11.33
C ILE A 203 -1.07 -29.15 10.69
N LEU A 204 -0.39 -28.30 11.50
CA LEU A 204 0.52 -27.28 10.98
C LEU A 204 1.84 -27.91 10.52
N ALA A 205 2.37 -28.88 11.27
CA ALA A 205 3.53 -29.64 10.82
C ALA A 205 3.22 -30.40 9.52
N LYS A 206 2.05 -31.03 9.44
CA LYS A 206 1.61 -31.73 8.22
C LYS A 206 1.50 -30.78 7.03
N ALA A 207 0.91 -29.60 7.21
CA ALA A 207 0.82 -28.59 6.14
C ALA A 207 2.21 -28.13 5.67
N ARG A 208 3.17 -27.92 6.60
CA ARG A 208 4.57 -27.64 6.25
C ARG A 208 5.21 -28.76 5.42
N ASP A 209 5.06 -29.99 5.86
CA ASP A 209 5.62 -31.15 5.15
C ASP A 209 5.07 -31.28 3.73
N LEU A 210 3.78 -30.99 3.54
CA LEU A 210 3.16 -30.93 2.21
C LEU A 210 3.76 -29.84 1.33
N ILE A 211 3.99 -28.64 1.88
CA ILE A 211 4.64 -27.53 1.15
C ILE A 211 6.05 -27.95 0.71
N LEU A 212 6.84 -28.55 1.60
CA LEU A 212 8.20 -29.01 1.31
C LEU A 212 8.22 -30.19 0.33
N ALA A 213 7.16 -30.99 0.29
CA ALA A 213 6.98 -32.05 -0.69
C ALA A 213 6.57 -31.55 -2.10
N GLY A 214 6.47 -30.23 -2.29
CA GLY A 214 6.16 -29.60 -3.58
C GLY A 214 4.66 -29.42 -3.87
N TYR A 215 3.80 -29.57 -2.86
CA TYR A 215 2.37 -29.26 -3.00
C TYR A 215 2.10 -27.78 -2.77
N ILE A 216 1.01 -27.30 -3.36
CA ILE A 216 0.48 -25.96 -3.13
C ILE A 216 -0.56 -26.03 -2.03
N VAL A 217 -0.36 -25.29 -0.94
CA VAL A 217 -1.29 -25.21 0.20
C VAL A 217 -1.91 -23.81 0.28
N ALA A 218 -3.22 -23.73 0.29
CA ALA A 218 -3.93 -22.50 0.61
C ALA A 218 -3.99 -22.33 2.13
N VAL A 219 -3.38 -21.27 2.66
CA VAL A 219 -3.26 -21.01 4.11
C VAL A 219 -4.12 -19.80 4.48
N LYS A 220 -5.11 -19.96 5.34
CA LYS A 220 -5.91 -18.85 5.86
C LYS A 220 -5.11 -18.06 6.91
N GLY A 221 -4.78 -16.82 6.59
CA GLY A 221 -4.06 -15.90 7.48
C GLY A 221 -4.98 -14.95 8.25
N ILE A 222 -4.49 -13.72 8.50
CA ILE A 222 -5.24 -12.67 9.22
C ILE A 222 -6.28 -12.01 8.30
N GLY A 223 -5.88 -11.57 7.10
CA GLY A 223 -6.70 -10.80 6.18
C GLY A 223 -7.31 -11.59 5.01
N GLY A 224 -6.98 -12.86 4.86
CA GLY A 224 -7.43 -13.72 3.76
C GLY A 224 -6.57 -14.98 3.62
N TYR A 225 -6.77 -15.71 2.53
CA TYR A 225 -5.96 -16.87 2.20
C TYR A 225 -4.71 -16.48 1.41
N HIS A 226 -3.61 -17.18 1.66
CA HIS A 226 -2.41 -17.18 0.83
C HIS A 226 -2.23 -18.54 0.15
N LEU A 227 -1.64 -18.54 -1.04
CA LEU A 227 -1.13 -19.75 -1.68
C LEU A 227 0.34 -19.88 -1.34
N ALA A 228 0.69 -20.99 -0.69
CA ALA A 228 2.04 -21.31 -0.23
C ALA A 228 2.63 -22.49 -1.02
N CYS A 229 3.88 -22.38 -1.45
CA CYS A 229 4.72 -23.48 -1.94
C CYS A 229 6.19 -23.19 -1.60
N ASP A 230 7.05 -24.21 -1.68
CA ASP A 230 8.49 -24.03 -1.44
C ASP A 230 9.11 -23.15 -2.54
N ALA A 231 9.68 -22.01 -2.15
CA ALA A 231 10.30 -21.05 -3.06
C ALA A 231 11.62 -21.55 -3.69
N LYS A 232 12.17 -22.66 -3.21
CA LYS A 232 13.36 -23.32 -3.76
C LYS A 232 13.00 -24.38 -4.81
N ASN A 233 11.74 -24.82 -4.83
CA ASN A 233 11.27 -25.87 -5.72
C ASN A 233 10.71 -25.27 -7.02
N TYR A 234 11.48 -25.34 -8.10
CA TYR A 234 11.11 -24.81 -9.42
C TYR A 234 9.77 -25.37 -9.91
N GLU A 235 9.54 -26.67 -9.79
CA GLU A 235 8.33 -27.35 -10.27
C GLU A 235 7.08 -26.91 -9.48
N ALA A 236 7.21 -26.76 -8.15
CA ALA A 236 6.11 -26.26 -7.32
C ALA A 236 5.73 -24.83 -7.69
N VAL A 237 6.72 -23.95 -7.95
CA VAL A 237 6.48 -22.57 -8.38
C VAL A 237 5.91 -22.53 -9.80
N ALA A 238 6.39 -23.37 -10.73
CA ALA A 238 5.85 -23.48 -12.09
C ALA A 238 4.38 -23.91 -12.07
N LYS A 239 4.05 -24.94 -11.30
CA LYS A 239 2.67 -25.41 -11.08
C LYS A 239 1.76 -24.31 -10.50
N LEU A 240 2.28 -23.53 -9.55
CA LEU A 240 1.53 -22.40 -8.99
C LEU A 240 1.27 -21.30 -10.04
N ARG A 241 2.26 -20.99 -10.89
CA ARG A 241 2.12 -20.02 -11.98
C ARG A 241 1.04 -20.44 -12.98
N GLU A 242 1.11 -21.68 -13.44
CA GLU A 242 0.15 -22.25 -14.37
C GLU A 242 -1.28 -22.18 -13.82
N ARG A 243 -1.50 -22.72 -12.61
CA ARG A 243 -2.83 -22.80 -12.01
C ARG A 243 -3.41 -21.45 -11.63
N LYS A 244 -2.56 -20.48 -11.27
CA LYS A 244 -2.97 -19.10 -10.93
C LYS A 244 -3.13 -18.21 -12.18
N VAL A 245 -2.75 -18.71 -13.37
CA VAL A 245 -2.69 -17.93 -14.62
C VAL A 245 -1.85 -16.66 -14.41
N ARG A 246 -0.63 -16.85 -13.87
CA ARG A 246 0.27 -15.75 -13.52
C ARG A 246 1.66 -16.02 -14.09
N GLU A 247 1.84 -15.69 -15.37
CA GLU A 247 3.03 -16.07 -16.12
C GLU A 247 4.31 -15.41 -15.57
N ASP A 248 4.40 -14.09 -15.52
CA ASP A 248 5.64 -13.36 -15.25
C ASP A 248 5.65 -12.57 -13.95
N LYS A 249 4.47 -12.08 -13.48
CA LYS A 249 4.40 -11.22 -12.30
C LYS A 249 5.09 -11.87 -11.09
N PRO A 250 6.09 -11.20 -10.43
CA PRO A 250 6.83 -11.79 -9.32
C PRO A 250 5.95 -12.24 -8.17
N PHE A 251 6.34 -13.32 -7.48
CA PHE A 251 5.75 -13.72 -6.23
C PHE A 251 6.47 -13.09 -5.05
N ALA A 252 5.73 -12.74 -4.01
CA ALA A 252 6.29 -12.45 -2.70
C ALA A 252 6.66 -13.74 -1.99
N VAL A 253 7.70 -13.69 -1.17
CA VAL A 253 8.17 -14.82 -0.36
C VAL A 253 8.22 -14.46 1.11
N MET A 254 8.06 -15.47 1.97
CA MET A 254 8.07 -15.34 3.41
C MET A 254 9.18 -16.19 4.03
N ALA A 255 9.84 -15.63 5.05
CA ALA A 255 10.82 -16.33 5.88
C ALA A 255 10.52 -16.10 7.36
N SER A 256 11.04 -16.98 8.23
CA SER A 256 10.84 -16.88 9.68
C SER A 256 11.74 -15.84 10.37
N ASP A 257 12.87 -15.48 9.75
CA ASP A 257 13.89 -14.62 10.36
C ASP A 257 14.70 -13.82 9.34
N LEU A 258 15.32 -12.73 9.81
CA LEU A 258 16.17 -11.84 8.99
C LEU A 258 17.45 -12.52 8.49
N ALA A 259 18.00 -13.48 9.25
CA ALA A 259 19.22 -14.17 8.86
C ALA A 259 18.99 -14.99 7.60
N THR A 260 17.80 -15.59 7.49
CA THR A 260 17.36 -16.31 6.27
C THR A 260 17.22 -15.33 5.09
N ILE A 261 16.57 -14.17 5.25
CA ILE A 261 16.41 -13.18 4.17
C ILE A 261 17.76 -12.67 3.65
N LYS A 262 18.72 -12.41 4.56
CA LYS A 262 20.06 -11.92 4.22
C LYS A 262 20.89 -12.89 3.36
N LYS A 263 20.53 -14.17 3.31
CA LYS A 263 21.16 -15.13 2.40
C LYS A 263 20.79 -14.87 0.91
N TYR A 264 19.62 -14.29 0.67
CA TYR A 264 19.07 -14.10 -0.68
C TYR A 264 19.08 -12.66 -1.15
N CYS A 265 19.08 -11.70 -0.23
CA CYS A 265 18.91 -10.28 -0.53
C CYS A 265 19.89 -9.39 0.24
N THR A 266 20.16 -8.22 -0.32
CA THR A 266 20.81 -7.13 0.40
C THR A 266 19.78 -6.47 1.32
N VAL A 267 20.05 -6.47 2.63
CA VAL A 267 19.16 -5.93 3.67
C VAL A 267 19.93 -4.89 4.47
N ASP A 268 19.62 -3.62 4.26
CA ASP A 268 20.13 -2.51 5.06
C ASP A 268 19.40 -2.35 6.41
N SER A 269 19.79 -1.39 7.22
CA SER A 269 19.21 -1.16 8.54
C SER A 269 17.73 -0.72 8.48
N ILE A 270 17.33 -0.02 7.41
CA ILE A 270 15.96 0.47 7.22
C ILE A 270 15.07 -0.67 6.78
N ALA A 271 15.53 -1.48 5.83
CA ALA A 271 14.84 -2.70 5.42
C ALA A 271 14.63 -3.65 6.61
N ALA A 272 15.66 -3.83 7.43
CA ALA A 272 15.57 -4.66 8.64
C ALA A 272 14.49 -4.13 9.60
N LYS A 273 14.47 -2.81 9.87
CA LYS A 273 13.45 -2.18 10.71
C LYS A 273 12.04 -2.34 10.16
N LEU A 274 11.85 -2.19 8.84
CA LEU A 274 10.56 -2.38 8.18
C LEU A 274 10.08 -3.82 8.29
N LEU A 275 10.93 -4.78 7.96
CA LEU A 275 10.60 -6.21 8.03
C LEU A 275 10.21 -6.65 9.44
N THR A 276 10.86 -6.10 10.48
CA THR A 276 10.60 -6.42 11.90
C THR A 276 9.59 -5.49 12.58
N SER A 277 9.03 -4.53 11.84
CA SER A 277 8.04 -3.59 12.39
C SER A 277 6.72 -4.30 12.72
N THR A 278 5.85 -3.63 13.49
CA THR A 278 4.50 -4.12 13.78
C THR A 278 3.61 -4.24 12.54
N SER A 279 3.90 -3.51 11.47
CA SER A 279 3.22 -3.64 10.18
C SER A 279 3.74 -4.82 9.35
N ALA A 280 5.01 -5.22 9.52
CA ALA A 280 5.70 -6.32 8.82
C ALA A 280 5.27 -6.43 7.33
N PRO A 281 5.51 -5.39 6.50
CA PRO A 281 5.08 -5.38 5.11
C PRO A 281 5.94 -6.29 4.23
N ILE A 282 5.51 -6.51 2.99
CA ILE A 282 6.39 -6.98 1.93
C ILE A 282 7.36 -5.86 1.59
N VAL A 283 8.67 -6.10 1.73
CA VAL A 283 9.73 -5.16 1.36
C VAL A 283 10.39 -5.62 0.07
N LEU A 284 10.44 -4.74 -0.95
CA LEU A 284 11.13 -5.01 -2.21
C LEU A 284 12.63 -4.83 -2.01
N LEU A 285 13.38 -5.94 -2.04
CA LEU A 285 14.81 -6.01 -1.75
C LEU A 285 15.63 -6.37 -3.00
N PRO A 286 16.82 -5.78 -3.21
CA PRO A 286 17.73 -6.20 -4.26
C PRO A 286 18.20 -7.64 -4.01
N LYS A 287 18.17 -8.48 -5.05
CA LYS A 287 18.74 -9.82 -5.00
C LYS A 287 20.25 -9.75 -4.72
N SER A 288 20.74 -10.61 -3.85
CA SER A 288 22.19 -10.74 -3.58
C SER A 288 22.87 -11.53 -4.70
N LYS A 289 24.22 -11.48 -4.75
CA LYS A 289 25.00 -12.33 -5.65
C LYS A 289 24.85 -13.84 -5.36
N GLN A 290 24.40 -14.18 -4.17
CA GLN A 290 24.20 -15.57 -3.69
C GLN A 290 22.73 -16.01 -3.81
N TYR A 291 21.89 -15.23 -4.51
CA TYR A 291 20.48 -15.57 -4.72
C TYR A 291 20.33 -16.92 -5.41
N ASN A 292 19.66 -17.88 -4.76
CA ASN A 292 19.46 -19.24 -5.23
C ASN A 292 18.07 -19.80 -4.93
N LEU A 293 17.05 -18.95 -4.84
CA LEU A 293 15.66 -19.40 -4.94
C LEU A 293 15.36 -19.78 -6.41
N ALA A 294 14.27 -20.50 -6.63
CA ALA A 294 13.87 -20.88 -7.97
C ALA A 294 13.72 -19.62 -8.88
N GLU A 295 14.31 -19.67 -10.07
CA GLU A 295 14.36 -18.53 -10.98
C GLU A 295 12.97 -17.99 -11.34
N ASN A 296 12.00 -18.90 -11.42
CA ASN A 296 10.62 -18.59 -11.70
C ASN A 296 9.82 -17.96 -10.54
N VAL A 297 10.43 -17.69 -9.39
CA VAL A 297 9.81 -16.89 -8.30
C VAL A 297 9.70 -15.41 -8.68
N ALA A 298 10.77 -14.85 -9.27
CA ALA A 298 10.81 -13.45 -9.68
C ALA A 298 11.56 -13.33 -11.03
N VAL A 299 10.84 -13.68 -12.09
CA VAL A 299 11.35 -13.74 -13.46
C VAL A 299 11.77 -12.34 -13.91
N HIS A 300 12.96 -12.24 -14.53
CA HIS A 300 13.51 -10.99 -15.11
C HIS A 300 13.47 -9.78 -14.17
N ASN A 301 13.55 -9.99 -12.85
CA ASN A 301 13.49 -8.91 -11.86
C ASN A 301 14.74 -8.91 -10.96
N ALA A 302 15.39 -7.76 -10.82
CA ALA A 302 16.54 -7.56 -9.92
C ALA A 302 16.12 -7.49 -8.44
N TYR A 303 14.83 -7.28 -8.17
CA TYR A 303 14.25 -7.21 -6.84
C TYR A 303 13.34 -8.39 -6.57
N ILE A 304 13.17 -8.71 -5.30
CA ILE A 304 12.19 -9.68 -4.82
C ILE A 304 11.47 -9.12 -3.59
N GLY A 305 10.16 -9.35 -3.48
CA GLY A 305 9.38 -8.99 -2.31
C GLY A 305 9.54 -10.02 -1.20
N PHE A 306 10.18 -9.66 -0.09
CA PHE A 306 10.26 -10.47 1.13
C PHE A 306 9.38 -9.89 2.23
N MET A 307 8.75 -10.77 3.00
CA MET A 307 8.13 -10.46 4.29
C MET A 307 8.59 -11.46 5.35
N LEU A 308 8.63 -11.04 6.60
CA LEU A 308 8.77 -11.94 7.72
C LEU A 308 7.42 -12.59 8.07
N ALA A 309 7.48 -13.75 8.69
CA ALA A 309 6.35 -14.32 9.39
C ALA A 309 5.75 -13.27 10.34
N TYR A 310 4.45 -12.98 10.22
CA TYR A 310 3.79 -11.92 11.01
C TYR A 310 2.61 -12.43 11.83
N ALA A 311 2.20 -13.67 11.63
CA ALA A 311 1.15 -14.32 12.41
C ALA A 311 1.67 -15.60 13.06
N PRO A 312 1.10 -16.06 14.19
CA PRO A 312 1.52 -17.30 14.83
C PRO A 312 1.55 -18.50 13.87
N VAL A 313 0.55 -18.64 13.00
CA VAL A 313 0.50 -19.72 12.01
C VAL A 313 1.74 -19.74 11.12
N HIS A 314 2.26 -18.59 10.72
CA HIS A 314 3.43 -18.51 9.85
C HIS A 314 4.70 -19.01 10.56
N TYR A 315 4.89 -18.68 11.85
CA TYR A 315 6.00 -19.17 12.66
C TYR A 315 5.91 -20.67 12.94
N LEU A 316 4.70 -21.25 12.91
CA LEU A 316 4.48 -22.67 13.10
C LEU A 316 4.59 -23.49 11.80
N LEU A 317 4.49 -22.81 10.65
CA LEU A 317 4.70 -23.37 9.31
C LEU A 317 6.15 -23.24 8.82
N LEU A 318 6.92 -22.25 9.30
CA LEU A 318 8.26 -21.93 8.82
C LEU A 318 9.32 -22.22 9.90
N ASN A 319 10.24 -23.12 9.63
CA ASN A 319 11.45 -23.23 10.42
C ASN A 319 12.54 -22.27 9.92
N SER A 320 13.61 -22.06 10.71
CA SER A 320 14.76 -21.27 10.26
C SER A 320 15.36 -21.86 8.98
N GLY A 321 15.57 -21.03 7.98
CA GLY A 321 16.07 -21.42 6.66
C GLY A 321 15.00 -21.81 5.63
N ASP A 322 13.72 -21.98 6.04
CA ASP A 322 12.62 -22.17 5.09
C ASP A 322 12.26 -20.83 4.41
N VAL A 323 11.97 -20.89 3.13
CA VAL A 323 11.44 -19.76 2.34
C VAL A 323 10.29 -20.28 1.50
N PHE A 324 9.10 -19.79 1.77
CA PHE A 324 7.91 -20.14 1.00
C PHE A 324 7.45 -18.98 0.12
N VAL A 325 7.04 -19.27 -1.11
CA VAL A 325 6.14 -18.37 -1.82
C VAL A 325 4.92 -18.16 -0.93
N MET A 326 4.51 -16.91 -0.77
CA MET A 326 3.33 -16.57 0.01
C MET A 326 2.60 -15.45 -0.75
N THR A 327 1.71 -15.86 -1.65
CA THR A 327 0.97 -14.93 -2.52
C THR A 327 -0.52 -14.94 -2.19
N SER A 328 -1.22 -13.85 -2.47
CA SER A 328 -2.67 -13.76 -2.28
C SER A 328 -3.41 -14.92 -2.97
N ALA A 329 -4.36 -15.54 -2.29
CA ALA A 329 -5.15 -16.63 -2.84
C ALA A 329 -6.34 -16.06 -3.62
N ASN A 330 -6.13 -15.86 -4.91
CA ASN A 330 -7.12 -15.39 -5.88
C ASN A 330 -6.69 -15.82 -7.29
N LEU A 331 -7.59 -15.85 -8.23
CA LEU A 331 -7.24 -15.75 -9.65
C LEU A 331 -6.75 -14.33 -9.94
N SER A 332 -6.01 -14.15 -11.04
CA SER A 332 -5.54 -12.82 -11.43
C SER A 332 -6.69 -11.83 -11.49
N GLU A 333 -6.48 -10.61 -10.94
CA GLU A 333 -7.44 -9.49 -10.92
C GLU A 333 -8.72 -9.71 -10.08
N GLU A 334 -8.86 -10.85 -9.40
CA GLU A 334 -9.93 -11.05 -8.41
C GLU A 334 -9.50 -10.61 -7.01
N PRO A 335 -10.47 -10.33 -6.10
CA PRO A 335 -10.16 -10.09 -4.70
C PRO A 335 -9.63 -11.34 -4.02
N ILE A 336 -8.77 -11.13 -2.98
CA ILE A 336 -8.29 -12.24 -2.15
C ILE A 336 -9.47 -12.99 -1.50
N VAL A 337 -9.44 -14.32 -1.57
CA VAL A 337 -10.42 -15.18 -0.92
C VAL A 337 -10.20 -15.13 0.60
N TYR A 338 -11.29 -14.95 1.37
CA TYR A 338 -11.24 -14.87 2.83
C TYR A 338 -12.30 -15.70 3.56
N ARG A 339 -13.33 -16.15 2.85
CA ARG A 339 -14.40 -17.00 3.37
C ARG A 339 -14.11 -18.47 3.11
N ASN A 340 -14.47 -19.34 4.06
CA ASN A 340 -14.18 -20.78 3.95
C ASN A 340 -15.04 -21.47 2.86
N ASP A 341 -16.31 -21.04 2.70
CA ASP A 341 -17.19 -21.52 1.65
C ASP A 341 -16.67 -21.21 0.24
N GLU A 342 -16.12 -20.01 0.05
CA GLU A 342 -15.49 -19.62 -1.22
C GLU A 342 -14.14 -20.35 -1.45
N ALA A 343 -13.39 -20.65 -0.39
CA ALA A 343 -12.08 -21.29 -0.52
C ALA A 343 -12.18 -22.64 -1.22
N HIS A 344 -13.13 -23.49 -0.83
CA HIS A 344 -13.32 -24.81 -1.46
C HIS A 344 -13.80 -24.74 -2.91
N THR A 345 -14.52 -23.68 -3.30
CA THR A 345 -14.98 -23.53 -4.67
C THR A 345 -13.96 -22.86 -5.59
N LYS A 346 -13.31 -21.79 -5.11
CA LYS A 346 -12.39 -20.99 -5.92
C LYS A 346 -10.95 -21.52 -5.88
N LEU A 347 -10.46 -22.02 -4.74
CA LEU A 347 -9.07 -22.41 -4.58
C LEU A 347 -8.80 -23.87 -4.86
N ALA A 348 -9.80 -24.73 -4.92
CA ALA A 348 -9.64 -26.17 -5.20
C ALA A 348 -8.93 -26.48 -6.54
N LYS A 349 -9.02 -25.58 -7.51
CA LYS A 349 -8.32 -25.70 -8.81
C LYS A 349 -6.87 -25.26 -8.76
N ILE A 350 -6.48 -24.48 -7.73
CA ILE A 350 -5.15 -23.89 -7.60
C ILE A 350 -4.33 -24.63 -6.55
N ALA A 351 -4.90 -24.82 -5.35
CA ALA A 351 -4.26 -25.49 -4.22
C ALA A 351 -4.52 -26.98 -4.22
N ASP A 352 -3.54 -27.78 -3.78
CA ASP A 352 -3.69 -29.21 -3.54
C ASP A 352 -4.33 -29.49 -2.17
N PHE A 353 -4.07 -28.60 -1.19
CA PHE A 353 -4.61 -28.66 0.17
C PHE A 353 -5.05 -27.28 0.64
N ILE A 354 -6.02 -27.26 1.58
CA ILE A 354 -6.57 -26.04 2.14
C ILE A 354 -6.46 -26.11 3.66
N LEU A 355 -5.64 -25.22 4.23
CA LEU A 355 -5.48 -25.00 5.67
C LEU A 355 -6.40 -23.83 6.07
N SER A 356 -7.61 -24.12 6.50
CA SER A 356 -8.62 -23.17 6.91
C SER A 356 -8.74 -23.09 8.43
N HIS A 357 -9.43 -22.05 8.94
CA HIS A 357 -9.77 -21.95 10.36
C HIS A 357 -11.20 -21.40 10.53
N ASN A 358 -11.80 -21.68 11.69
CA ASN A 358 -13.18 -21.34 12.00
C ASN A 358 -13.40 -19.91 12.53
N ARG A 359 -12.35 -19.08 12.72
CA ARG A 359 -12.52 -17.65 12.99
C ARG A 359 -12.90 -16.94 11.67
N PRO A 360 -14.06 -16.27 11.60
CA PRO A 360 -14.40 -15.47 10.43
C PRO A 360 -13.44 -14.29 10.28
N ILE A 361 -13.21 -13.88 9.04
CA ILE A 361 -12.58 -12.61 8.67
C ILE A 361 -13.72 -11.69 8.25
N ASN A 362 -13.86 -10.54 8.90
CA ASN A 362 -14.90 -9.56 8.54
C ASN A 362 -14.46 -8.72 7.33
N THR A 363 -13.23 -8.25 7.37
CA THR A 363 -12.66 -7.41 6.31
C THR A 363 -11.44 -8.09 5.70
N ARG A 364 -11.48 -8.31 4.39
CA ARG A 364 -10.31 -8.78 3.66
C ARG A 364 -9.25 -7.68 3.59
N VAL A 365 -8.00 -8.05 3.75
CA VAL A 365 -6.87 -7.12 3.75
C VAL A 365 -5.67 -7.77 3.08
N ASP A 366 -5.23 -7.21 1.96
CA ASP A 366 -4.00 -7.63 1.28
C ASP A 366 -2.74 -7.23 2.06
N ASP A 367 -1.60 -7.84 1.76
CA ASP A 367 -0.33 -7.40 2.32
C ASP A 367 0.13 -6.08 1.71
N SER A 368 0.65 -5.20 2.57
CA SER A 368 1.27 -3.96 2.14
C SER A 368 2.60 -4.21 1.45
N VAL A 369 2.95 -3.36 0.48
CA VAL A 369 4.23 -3.42 -0.24
C VAL A 369 4.96 -2.11 -0.06
N VAL A 370 6.23 -2.19 0.33
CA VAL A 370 7.09 -1.03 0.60
C VAL A 370 8.41 -1.19 -0.16
N ARG A 371 8.93 -0.08 -0.65
CA ARG A 371 10.26 0.05 -1.22
C ARG A 371 11.05 1.10 -0.42
N ILE A 372 12.36 1.06 -0.45
CA ILE A 372 13.20 2.07 0.21
C ILE A 372 13.76 2.99 -0.85
N PHE A 373 13.63 4.30 -0.63
CA PHE A 373 14.20 5.32 -1.48
C PHE A 373 14.79 6.45 -0.64
N GLU A 374 16.07 6.79 -0.88
CA GLU A 374 16.80 7.84 -0.14
C GLU A 374 16.64 7.68 1.38
N HIS A 375 16.97 6.48 1.85
CA HIS A 375 16.93 6.10 3.27
C HIS A 375 15.57 6.24 3.98
N GLU A 376 14.48 6.30 3.21
CA GLU A 376 13.13 6.36 3.74
C GLU A 376 12.21 5.32 3.11
N PRO A 377 11.18 4.83 3.85
CA PRO A 377 10.15 3.99 3.28
C PRO A 377 9.34 4.74 2.22
N MET A 378 9.00 4.07 1.13
CA MET A 378 8.05 4.51 0.12
C MET A 378 6.99 3.42 -0.05
N ILE A 379 5.76 3.72 0.29
CA ILE A 379 4.66 2.76 0.21
C ILE A 379 4.25 2.60 -1.25
N MET A 380 4.22 1.35 -1.73
CA MET A 380 3.77 0.98 -3.09
C MET A 380 2.32 0.48 -3.07
N ARG A 381 1.91 -0.14 -1.97
CA ARG A 381 0.54 -0.56 -1.67
C ARG A 381 0.31 -0.38 -0.18
N ARG A 382 -0.75 0.35 0.18
CA ARG A 382 -1.16 0.58 1.57
C ARG A 382 -2.33 -0.34 1.92
N SER A 383 -2.10 -1.31 2.81
CA SER A 383 -3.10 -2.30 3.22
C SER A 383 -2.81 -2.81 4.63
N ARG A 384 -2.60 -4.13 4.87
CA ARG A 384 -2.33 -4.71 6.19
C ARG A 384 -1.18 -3.99 6.91
N GLY A 385 -1.39 -3.69 8.18
CA GLY A 385 -0.41 -3.00 9.04
C GLY A 385 -0.40 -1.48 8.90
N PHE A 386 -1.12 -0.93 7.90
CA PHE A 386 -1.25 0.52 7.69
C PHE A 386 -2.72 0.98 7.67
N ALA A 387 -3.58 0.30 6.90
CA ALA A 387 -5.00 0.59 6.89
C ALA A 387 -5.69 -0.05 8.11
N PRO A 388 -6.67 0.62 8.72
CA PRO A 388 -7.29 1.89 8.38
C PRO A 388 -6.75 3.10 9.17
N ALA A 389 -5.50 3.06 9.67
CA ALA A 389 -4.95 4.17 10.44
C ALA A 389 -5.11 5.50 9.66
N PRO A 390 -5.60 6.56 10.30
CA PRO A 390 -5.82 7.82 9.63
C PRO A 390 -4.52 8.53 9.26
N ILE A 391 -4.60 9.39 8.25
CA ILE A 391 -3.55 10.32 7.85
C ILE A 391 -4.03 11.71 8.20
N SER A 392 -3.18 12.53 8.84
CA SER A 392 -3.55 13.90 9.20
C SER A 392 -3.67 14.76 7.94
N LEU A 393 -4.71 15.57 7.89
CA LEU A 393 -4.97 16.59 6.88
C LEU A 393 -4.36 17.95 7.23
N GLY A 394 -3.72 18.06 8.40
CA GLY A 394 -3.03 19.28 8.83
C GLY A 394 -3.91 20.53 8.78
N SER A 395 -3.51 21.53 7.99
CA SER A 395 -4.23 22.80 7.86
C SER A 395 -5.57 22.71 7.12
N LEU A 396 -5.94 21.53 6.57
CA LEU A 396 -7.22 21.32 5.87
C LEU A 396 -8.37 20.92 6.81
N ILE A 397 -8.18 21.08 8.12
CA ILE A 397 -9.21 20.78 9.14
C ILE A 397 -10.52 21.47 8.79
N ASN A 398 -11.60 20.69 8.78
CA ASN A 398 -12.95 21.18 8.59
C ASN A 398 -13.94 20.33 9.37
N ASP A 399 -14.66 20.96 10.30
CA ASP A 399 -15.67 20.30 11.13
C ASP A 399 -17.07 20.26 10.48
N LYS A 400 -17.25 20.97 9.35
CA LYS A 400 -18.55 21.12 8.69
C LYS A 400 -18.80 20.12 7.60
N ILE A 401 -17.75 19.61 6.94
CA ILE A 401 -17.90 18.67 5.84
C ILE A 401 -17.11 17.40 6.07
N SER A 402 -17.69 16.28 5.61
CA SER A 402 -17.02 15.00 5.44
C SER A 402 -17.05 14.63 3.99
N VAL A 403 -15.88 14.31 3.42
CA VAL A 403 -15.73 13.97 2.00
C VAL A 403 -15.56 12.47 1.85
N LEU A 404 -16.30 11.87 0.90
CA LEU A 404 -15.94 10.57 0.32
C LEU A 404 -15.27 10.80 -1.03
N ALA A 405 -13.97 10.54 -1.10
CA ALA A 405 -13.23 10.54 -2.35
C ALA A 405 -13.14 9.11 -2.91
N CYS A 406 -13.58 8.94 -4.15
CA CYS A 406 -13.86 7.64 -4.76
C CYS A 406 -12.63 6.96 -5.38
N GLY A 407 -11.51 7.68 -5.54
CA GLY A 407 -10.29 7.15 -6.15
C GLY A 407 -10.36 6.98 -7.67
N GLY A 408 -9.40 6.22 -8.21
CA GLY A 408 -9.32 5.85 -9.62
C GLY A 408 -10.01 4.52 -9.95
N GLU A 409 -9.69 3.93 -11.11
CA GLU A 409 -10.21 2.63 -11.55
C GLU A 409 -9.28 1.48 -11.18
N LEU A 410 -7.97 1.65 -11.42
CA LEU A 410 -6.93 0.65 -11.14
C LEU A 410 -6.34 0.87 -9.75
N LYS A 411 -5.91 -0.20 -9.07
CA LYS A 411 -5.35 -0.15 -7.70
C LYS A 411 -6.19 0.70 -6.74
N ASN A 412 -7.49 0.68 -6.94
CA ASN A 412 -8.42 1.57 -6.25
C ASN A 412 -8.27 1.52 -4.72
N THR A 413 -8.41 2.69 -4.13
CA THR A 413 -8.68 2.98 -2.73
C THR A 413 -9.71 4.10 -2.69
N PHE A 414 -10.47 4.21 -1.61
CA PHE A 414 -11.28 5.39 -1.31
C PHE A 414 -10.76 6.08 -0.05
N CYS A 415 -11.18 7.33 0.14
CA CYS A 415 -10.86 8.12 1.32
C CYS A 415 -12.12 8.73 1.93
N LEU A 416 -12.33 8.51 3.22
CA LEU A 416 -13.32 9.23 4.02
C LEU A 416 -12.62 10.24 4.92
N THR A 417 -13.18 11.45 5.06
CA THR A 417 -12.61 12.48 5.92
C THR A 417 -13.53 12.82 7.08
N LYS A 418 -12.94 13.07 8.26
CA LYS A 418 -13.61 13.57 9.45
C LYS A 418 -12.65 14.49 10.18
N GLN A 419 -13.03 15.75 10.39
CA GLN A 419 -12.19 16.77 11.03
C GLN A 419 -10.80 16.87 10.34
N ASP A 420 -9.71 16.62 11.09
CA ASP A 420 -8.32 16.64 10.62
C ASP A 420 -7.83 15.28 10.09
N LYS A 421 -8.70 14.27 10.00
CA LYS A 421 -8.34 12.88 9.71
C LYS A 421 -8.87 12.43 8.34
N ALA A 422 -7.99 11.82 7.56
CA ALA A 422 -8.33 11.10 6.34
C ALA A 422 -8.18 9.59 6.57
N PHE A 423 -9.27 8.85 6.43
CA PHE A 423 -9.32 7.41 6.56
C PHE A 423 -9.24 6.77 5.17
N MET A 424 -8.01 6.41 4.79
CA MET A 424 -7.77 5.68 3.53
C MET A 424 -8.15 4.22 3.70
N SER A 425 -8.92 3.69 2.76
CA SER A 425 -9.23 2.26 2.72
C SER A 425 -7.95 1.42 2.56
N GLN A 426 -8.06 0.13 2.85
CA GLN A 426 -7.12 -0.86 2.34
C GLN A 426 -7.17 -0.89 0.80
N HIS A 427 -6.15 -1.46 0.18
CA HIS A 427 -6.17 -1.71 -1.25
C HIS A 427 -7.40 -2.53 -1.65
N ILE A 428 -8.23 -1.99 -2.52
CA ILE A 428 -9.46 -2.63 -3.01
C ILE A 428 -9.16 -3.47 -4.27
N GLY A 429 -8.40 -2.90 -5.21
CA GLY A 429 -8.04 -3.52 -6.48
C GLY A 429 -8.68 -2.83 -7.69
N ASP A 430 -8.71 -3.51 -8.82
CA ASP A 430 -9.17 -2.96 -10.09
C ASP A 430 -10.69 -3.09 -10.23
N LEU A 431 -11.39 -1.96 -10.30
CA LEU A 431 -12.87 -1.90 -10.24
C LEU A 431 -13.57 -2.45 -11.49
N GLU A 432 -12.86 -2.73 -12.57
CA GLU A 432 -13.42 -3.41 -13.77
C GLU A 432 -14.01 -4.78 -13.43
N ASN A 433 -13.52 -5.42 -12.37
CA ASN A 433 -14.02 -6.72 -11.89
C ASN A 433 -15.24 -6.54 -10.98
N MET A 434 -16.36 -7.22 -11.28
CA MET A 434 -17.61 -7.13 -10.51
C MET A 434 -17.46 -7.52 -9.04
N ALA A 435 -16.60 -8.51 -8.72
CA ALA A 435 -16.36 -8.91 -7.33
C ALA A 435 -15.58 -7.84 -6.55
N VAL A 436 -14.62 -7.16 -7.20
CA VAL A 436 -13.89 -6.01 -6.62
C VAL A 436 -14.84 -4.85 -6.39
N ASN A 437 -15.73 -4.58 -7.35
CA ASN A 437 -16.74 -3.55 -7.30
C ASN A 437 -17.70 -3.72 -6.11
N ASN A 438 -18.22 -4.95 -5.92
CA ASN A 438 -19.06 -5.25 -4.76
C ASN A 438 -18.30 -5.06 -3.43
N ALA A 439 -17.05 -5.45 -3.39
CA ALA A 439 -16.22 -5.26 -2.21
C ALA A 439 -15.89 -3.79 -1.94
N TYR A 440 -15.74 -2.96 -2.97
CA TYR A 440 -15.62 -1.52 -2.87
C TYR A 440 -16.80 -0.90 -2.12
N LYS A 441 -18.03 -1.19 -2.57
CA LYS A 441 -19.26 -0.71 -1.92
C LYS A 441 -19.39 -1.19 -0.47
N GLN A 442 -19.10 -2.48 -0.22
CA GLN A 442 -19.15 -3.04 1.13
C GLN A 442 -18.13 -2.37 2.05
N SER A 443 -16.92 -2.07 1.53
CA SER A 443 -15.88 -1.40 2.31
C SER A 443 -16.23 0.04 2.64
N ILE A 444 -16.85 0.80 1.73
CA ILE A 444 -17.34 2.16 2.01
C ILE A 444 -18.37 2.11 3.15
N ASN A 445 -19.40 1.28 3.02
CA ASN A 445 -20.43 1.15 4.07
C ASN A 445 -19.85 0.72 5.43
N LEU A 446 -18.81 -0.12 5.41
CA LEU A 446 -18.12 -0.52 6.63
C LEU A 446 -17.37 0.67 7.26
N PHE A 447 -16.63 1.45 6.47
CA PHE A 447 -15.90 2.61 6.97
C PHE A 447 -16.83 3.70 7.50
N GLU A 448 -17.93 3.99 6.80
CA GLU A 448 -18.96 4.92 7.29
C GLU A 448 -19.48 4.50 8.68
N ARG A 449 -19.75 3.21 8.87
CA ARG A 449 -20.20 2.67 10.17
C ARG A 449 -19.09 2.67 11.22
N LEU A 450 -17.87 2.20 10.87
CA LEU A 450 -16.77 2.06 11.83
C LEU A 450 -16.21 3.39 12.33
N PHE A 451 -16.27 4.44 11.51
CA PHE A 451 -15.75 5.77 11.88
C PHE A 451 -16.86 6.78 12.17
N ASP A 452 -18.11 6.31 12.08
CA ASP A 452 -19.30 7.17 12.25
C ASP A 452 -19.21 8.42 11.37
N ILE A 453 -19.02 8.18 10.08
CA ILE A 453 -18.88 9.22 9.05
C ILE A 453 -20.04 9.10 8.07
N LYS A 454 -20.75 10.21 7.88
CA LYS A 454 -21.73 10.37 6.80
C LYS A 454 -21.21 11.45 5.86
N PRO A 455 -20.70 11.07 4.69
CA PRO A 455 -20.19 12.07 3.75
C PRO A 455 -21.34 12.97 3.28
N ASN A 456 -21.05 14.24 3.11
CA ASN A 456 -21.96 15.21 2.55
C ASN A 456 -21.41 15.86 1.27
N LEU A 457 -20.20 15.48 0.87
CA LEU A 457 -19.60 15.84 -0.41
C LEU A 457 -18.83 14.63 -0.98
N LEU A 458 -18.94 14.43 -2.29
CA LEU A 458 -18.18 13.42 -3.00
C LEU A 458 -17.09 14.05 -3.87
N ALA A 459 -15.94 13.36 -4.01
CA ALA A 459 -14.92 13.70 -4.96
C ALA A 459 -14.59 12.49 -5.84
N CYS A 460 -14.56 12.64 -7.16
CA CYS A 460 -14.29 11.56 -8.08
C CYS A 460 -13.40 12.02 -9.24
N ASP A 461 -12.90 11.06 -10.02
CA ASP A 461 -12.11 11.33 -11.22
C ASP A 461 -12.97 11.99 -12.31
N MET A 462 -12.31 12.70 -13.23
CA MET A 462 -12.96 13.26 -14.42
C MET A 462 -13.33 12.21 -15.47
N HIS A 463 -12.69 11.02 -15.43
CA HIS A 463 -12.93 9.97 -16.42
C HIS A 463 -14.40 9.47 -16.36
N PRO A 464 -15.20 9.65 -17.42
CA PRO A 464 -16.66 9.41 -17.35
C PRO A 464 -17.01 7.93 -17.17
N GLU A 465 -16.16 7.03 -17.66
CA GLU A 465 -16.40 5.59 -17.69
C GLU A 465 -15.85 4.85 -16.45
N TYR A 466 -15.06 5.50 -15.60
CA TYR A 466 -14.57 4.85 -14.38
C TYR A 466 -15.75 4.46 -13.48
N PHE A 467 -15.65 3.25 -12.93
CA PHE A 467 -16.68 2.77 -12.02
C PHE A 467 -16.78 3.64 -10.76
N SER A 468 -15.65 4.10 -10.24
CA SER A 468 -15.59 5.04 -9.11
C SER A 468 -16.32 6.35 -9.40
N THR A 469 -16.21 6.88 -10.62
CA THR A 469 -16.93 8.08 -11.09
C THR A 469 -18.44 7.80 -11.25
N LYS A 470 -18.79 6.66 -11.85
CA LYS A 470 -20.21 6.23 -11.98
C LYS A 470 -20.85 6.01 -10.61
N TYR A 471 -20.09 5.45 -9.66
CA TYR A 471 -20.56 5.29 -8.28
C TYR A 471 -20.87 6.65 -7.65
N ALA A 472 -19.95 7.63 -7.74
CA ALA A 472 -20.17 8.97 -7.21
C ALA A 472 -21.40 9.65 -7.80
N LYS A 473 -21.56 9.60 -9.13
CA LYS A 473 -22.70 10.19 -9.85
C LYS A 473 -24.05 9.53 -9.53
N ALA A 474 -24.02 8.28 -9.08
CA ALA A 474 -25.23 7.55 -8.70
C ALA A 474 -25.70 7.83 -7.27
N GLN A 475 -24.93 8.55 -6.46
CA GLN A 475 -25.33 8.98 -5.14
C GLN A 475 -26.13 10.28 -5.21
N GLU A 476 -27.08 10.47 -4.28
CA GLU A 476 -27.88 11.69 -4.16
C GLU A 476 -27.15 12.77 -3.33
N LEU A 477 -25.84 12.94 -3.56
CA LEU A 477 -24.98 13.88 -2.85
C LEU A 477 -24.29 14.82 -3.83
N PRO A 478 -23.97 16.05 -3.42
CA PRO A 478 -23.11 16.94 -4.20
C PRO A 478 -21.76 16.25 -4.48
N PHE A 479 -21.23 16.45 -5.68
CA PHE A 479 -19.93 15.88 -6.04
C PHE A 479 -19.10 16.88 -6.85
N ILE A 480 -17.77 16.74 -6.73
CA ILE A 480 -16.81 17.42 -7.61
C ILE A 480 -16.02 16.39 -8.43
N GLN A 481 -15.69 16.79 -9.65
CA GLN A 481 -14.75 16.05 -10.47
C GLN A 481 -13.35 16.67 -10.33
N VAL A 482 -12.35 15.84 -10.13
CA VAL A 482 -10.95 16.23 -9.94
C VAL A 482 -10.13 15.64 -11.08
N GLN A 483 -9.29 16.49 -11.72
CA GLN A 483 -8.37 16.04 -12.75
C GLN A 483 -7.35 15.06 -12.14
N HIS A 484 -7.15 13.93 -12.81
CA HIS A 484 -6.36 12.79 -12.33
C HIS A 484 -4.95 13.17 -11.84
N HIS A 485 -4.20 13.86 -12.69
CA HIS A 485 -2.79 14.23 -12.37
C HIS A 485 -2.70 15.36 -11.35
N HIS A 486 -3.71 16.23 -11.29
CA HIS A 486 -3.84 17.19 -10.19
C HIS A 486 -4.05 16.47 -8.85
N ALA A 487 -4.88 15.42 -8.82
CA ALA A 487 -5.06 14.61 -7.61
C ALA A 487 -3.76 13.91 -7.17
N HIS A 488 -2.95 13.41 -8.11
CA HIS A 488 -1.62 12.87 -7.79
C HIS A 488 -0.72 13.90 -7.10
N ILE A 489 -0.63 15.12 -7.63
CA ILE A 489 0.18 16.18 -7.03
C ILE A 489 -0.43 16.64 -5.70
N ALA A 490 -1.74 16.81 -5.62
CA ALA A 490 -2.44 17.20 -4.40
C ALA A 490 -2.24 16.18 -3.27
N SER A 491 -2.11 14.88 -3.59
CA SER A 491 -1.81 13.86 -2.58
C SER A 491 -0.44 14.09 -1.92
N VAL A 492 0.57 14.51 -2.69
CA VAL A 492 1.89 14.89 -2.15
C VAL A 492 1.77 16.15 -1.31
N LEU A 493 1.11 17.18 -1.83
CA LEU A 493 0.98 18.46 -1.14
C LEU A 493 0.29 18.29 0.22
N ALA A 494 -0.83 17.59 0.26
CA ALA A 494 -1.58 17.36 1.49
C ALA A 494 -0.80 16.48 2.48
N GLU A 495 -0.08 15.45 2.01
CA GLU A 495 0.77 14.61 2.86
C GLU A 495 1.85 15.41 3.59
N HIS A 496 2.38 16.45 2.93
CA HIS A 496 3.43 17.33 3.45
C HIS A 496 2.91 18.64 4.05
N GLY A 497 1.59 18.86 4.06
CA GLY A 497 0.96 20.07 4.61
C GLY A 497 1.25 21.33 3.81
N ILE A 498 1.45 21.23 2.49
CA ILE A 498 1.81 22.32 1.59
C ILE A 498 0.54 22.88 0.95
N THR A 499 0.38 24.19 1.02
CA THR A 499 -0.73 24.93 0.38
C THR A 499 -0.25 25.87 -0.74
N ASP A 500 1.06 26.15 -0.76
CA ASP A 500 1.69 26.99 -1.78
C ASP A 500 1.65 26.33 -3.15
N THR A 501 1.77 27.15 -4.20
CA THR A 501 1.94 26.65 -5.57
C THR A 501 3.32 26.07 -5.76
N VAL A 502 3.39 24.85 -6.31
CA VAL A 502 4.62 24.12 -6.61
C VAL A 502 4.71 23.79 -8.11
N ILE A 503 5.89 23.38 -8.56
CA ILE A 503 6.05 22.71 -9.84
C ILE A 503 5.67 21.24 -9.59
N GLY A 504 4.49 20.82 -10.06
CA GLY A 504 4.02 19.45 -10.01
C GLY A 504 4.46 18.69 -11.25
N VAL A 505 5.04 17.51 -11.07
CA VAL A 505 5.39 16.60 -12.17
C VAL A 505 4.69 15.28 -11.93
N ALA A 506 3.68 15.00 -12.74
CA ALA A 506 2.90 13.77 -12.68
C ALA A 506 3.32 12.83 -13.80
N LEU A 507 3.98 11.71 -13.43
CA LEU A 507 4.51 10.71 -14.36
C LEU A 507 3.72 9.41 -14.22
N ASP A 508 2.87 9.12 -15.21
CA ASP A 508 1.90 8.03 -15.07
C ASP A 508 1.69 7.24 -16.36
N GLY A 509 0.92 6.17 -16.23
CA GLY A 509 0.50 5.29 -17.32
C GLY A 509 -0.72 5.79 -18.08
N THR A 510 -1.65 6.44 -17.39
CA THR A 510 -2.92 6.90 -17.98
C THR A 510 -3.65 7.85 -17.02
N GLY A 511 -4.37 8.80 -17.57
CA GLY A 511 -5.31 9.66 -16.87
C GLY A 511 -6.11 10.50 -17.88
N TYR A 512 -7.32 10.90 -17.53
CA TYR A 512 -8.19 11.64 -18.43
C TYR A 512 -7.79 13.12 -18.45
N GLY A 513 -7.41 13.62 -19.63
CA GLY A 513 -7.04 15.01 -19.86
C GLY A 513 -8.25 15.93 -20.11
N GLU A 514 -8.12 17.21 -19.81
CA GLU A 514 -9.14 18.24 -20.09
C GLU A 514 -9.38 18.41 -21.60
N ASP A 515 -8.39 18.13 -22.43
CA ASP A 515 -8.43 18.13 -23.89
C ASP A 515 -8.95 16.80 -24.48
N LYS A 516 -9.45 15.89 -23.63
CA LYS A 516 -9.94 14.55 -23.97
C LYS A 516 -8.84 13.60 -24.49
N CYS A 517 -7.57 13.99 -24.39
CA CYS A 517 -6.45 13.10 -24.62
C CYS A 517 -6.13 12.29 -23.36
N ILE A 518 -5.33 11.23 -23.54
CA ILE A 518 -4.83 10.44 -22.41
C ILE A 518 -3.55 11.11 -21.92
N TRP A 519 -3.59 11.68 -20.73
CA TRP A 519 -2.43 12.27 -20.08
C TRP A 519 -1.63 11.22 -19.30
N GLY A 520 -0.37 11.58 -18.91
CA GLY A 520 0.48 10.73 -18.08
C GLY A 520 1.96 11.17 -18.08
N GLY A 521 2.25 12.36 -18.57
CA GLY A 521 3.59 12.95 -18.50
C GLY A 521 3.48 14.47 -18.42
N GLU A 522 3.06 14.99 -17.25
CA GLU A 522 2.55 16.34 -17.11
C GLU A 522 3.43 17.18 -16.19
N PHE A 523 3.68 18.41 -16.61
CA PHE A 523 4.32 19.45 -15.82
C PHE A 523 3.29 20.54 -15.56
N MET A 524 3.09 20.89 -14.29
CA MET A 524 2.07 21.86 -13.91
C MET A 524 2.54 22.80 -12.81
N LEU A 525 1.99 23.99 -12.77
CA LEU A 525 1.95 24.77 -11.54
C LEU A 525 0.69 24.35 -10.80
N ALA A 526 0.83 23.78 -9.62
CA ALA A 526 -0.30 23.22 -8.88
C ALA A 526 -0.27 23.62 -7.41
N ASN A 527 -1.45 23.79 -6.84
CA ASN A 527 -1.72 23.86 -5.42
C ASN A 527 -2.98 23.02 -5.12
N LEU A 528 -3.52 23.08 -3.92
CA LEU A 528 -4.74 22.33 -3.57
C LEU A 528 -6.02 22.90 -4.17
N GLN A 529 -5.99 24.13 -4.70
CA GLN A 529 -7.15 24.77 -5.32
C GLN A 529 -7.26 24.41 -6.79
N ASP A 530 -6.17 24.58 -7.54
CA ASP A 530 -6.17 24.53 -8.99
C ASP A 530 -4.79 24.15 -9.55
N PHE A 531 -4.72 23.95 -10.86
CA PHE A 531 -3.47 23.73 -11.57
C PHE A 531 -3.46 24.43 -12.93
N LYS A 532 -2.26 24.72 -13.40
CA LYS A 532 -2.01 25.19 -14.78
C LYS A 532 -0.99 24.29 -15.43
N ARG A 533 -1.37 23.67 -16.56
CA ARG A 533 -0.46 22.83 -17.36
C ARG A 533 0.62 23.71 -17.98
N MET A 534 1.88 23.44 -17.66
CA MET A 534 3.06 24.19 -18.13
C MET A 534 3.83 23.43 -19.21
N GLY A 535 3.63 22.13 -19.31
CA GLY A 535 4.27 21.31 -20.33
C GLY A 535 3.81 19.85 -20.23
N HIS A 536 4.15 19.09 -21.25
CA HIS A 536 3.85 17.67 -21.33
C HIS A 536 4.78 16.97 -22.35
N PHE A 537 4.80 15.64 -22.32
CA PHE A 537 5.44 14.86 -23.38
C PHE A 537 4.63 14.95 -24.67
N ALA A 538 5.33 15.00 -25.80
CA ALA A 538 4.70 15.09 -27.12
C ALA A 538 3.66 13.98 -27.30
N TYR A 539 2.49 14.35 -27.78
CA TYR A 539 1.42 13.39 -28.01
C TYR A 539 1.84 12.35 -29.05
N MET A 540 1.55 11.10 -28.74
CA MET A 540 1.64 9.99 -29.68
C MET A 540 0.33 9.21 -29.72
N PRO A 541 -0.07 8.65 -30.88
CA PRO A 541 -1.27 7.83 -30.97
C PRO A 541 -1.06 6.48 -30.29
N LEU A 542 -2.14 5.92 -29.73
CA LEU A 542 -2.22 4.54 -29.24
C LEU A 542 -2.82 3.64 -30.32
N PRO A 543 -2.03 2.88 -31.10
CA PRO A 543 -2.56 2.04 -32.17
C PRO A 543 -3.50 0.96 -31.65
N SER A 544 -4.80 1.02 -32.01
CA SER A 544 -5.89 0.20 -31.49
C SER A 544 -6.27 0.48 -30.01
N GLY A 545 -6.05 1.70 -29.52
CA GLY A 545 -6.48 2.14 -28.20
C GLY A 545 -5.87 1.31 -27.05
N ALA A 546 -6.70 0.85 -26.10
CA ALA A 546 -6.25 0.08 -24.93
C ALA A 546 -5.46 -1.19 -25.28
N LYS A 547 -5.60 -1.73 -26.51
CA LYS A 547 -4.80 -2.89 -26.94
C LYS A 547 -3.31 -2.59 -27.01
N ALA A 548 -2.92 -1.34 -27.36
CA ALA A 548 -1.53 -0.92 -27.40
C ALA A 548 -0.84 -0.99 -26.01
N VAL A 549 -1.59 -0.89 -24.92
CA VAL A 549 -1.06 -1.06 -23.55
C VAL A 549 -0.66 -2.52 -23.29
N LYS A 550 -1.47 -3.47 -23.76
CA LYS A 550 -1.21 -4.92 -23.62
C LYS A 550 -0.19 -5.44 -24.65
N GLU A 551 -0.04 -4.73 -25.76
CA GLU A 551 0.78 -5.10 -26.89
C GLU A 551 1.77 -3.95 -27.25
N PRO A 552 2.83 -3.70 -26.44
CA PRO A 552 3.86 -2.67 -26.66
C PRO A 552 4.47 -2.65 -28.06
N TRP A 553 4.51 -3.80 -28.76
CA TRP A 553 4.99 -3.86 -30.13
C TRP A 553 4.28 -2.87 -31.07
N ARG A 554 3.01 -2.54 -30.82
CA ARG A 554 2.23 -1.58 -31.62
C ARG A 554 2.82 -0.18 -31.54
N LEU A 555 3.22 0.23 -30.33
CA LEU A 555 3.85 1.52 -30.05
C LEU A 555 5.25 1.58 -30.68
N GLY A 556 6.07 0.54 -30.44
CA GLY A 556 7.41 0.41 -31.01
C GLY A 556 7.37 0.44 -32.53
N LEU A 557 6.48 -0.34 -33.14
CA LEU A 557 6.31 -0.38 -34.59
C LEU A 557 5.88 0.98 -35.15
N TYR A 558 4.90 1.66 -34.53
CA TYR A 558 4.45 2.97 -34.99
C TYR A 558 5.58 4.00 -34.96
N GLN A 559 6.37 4.07 -33.90
CA GLN A 559 7.49 5.00 -33.79
C GLN A 559 8.58 4.66 -34.80
N ALA A 560 8.94 3.38 -34.97
CA ALA A 560 9.92 2.96 -35.98
C ALA A 560 9.44 3.25 -37.40
N TYR A 561 8.17 3.01 -37.72
CA TYR A 561 7.57 3.32 -39.01
C TYR A 561 7.59 4.82 -39.33
N THR A 562 7.29 5.68 -38.35
CA THR A 562 7.35 7.15 -38.55
C THR A 562 8.76 7.67 -38.84
N ILE A 563 9.80 6.91 -38.48
CA ILE A 563 11.22 7.26 -38.68
C ILE A 563 11.75 6.64 -39.96
N TYR A 564 11.48 5.37 -40.23
CA TYR A 564 12.11 4.58 -41.29
C TYR A 564 11.17 4.23 -42.45
N GLY A 565 9.86 4.56 -42.35
CA GLY A 565 8.89 4.16 -43.38
C GLY A 565 8.84 2.63 -43.57
N GLU A 566 8.73 2.15 -44.79
CA GLU A 566 8.68 0.71 -45.11
C GLU A 566 9.99 -0.04 -44.77
N ASP A 567 11.13 0.65 -44.58
CA ASP A 567 12.40 0.03 -44.18
C ASP A 567 12.34 -0.52 -42.71
N VAL A 568 11.28 -0.23 -41.98
CA VAL A 568 11.00 -0.80 -40.65
C VAL A 568 11.05 -2.33 -40.67
N VAL A 569 10.67 -2.96 -41.80
CA VAL A 569 10.71 -4.42 -41.99
C VAL A 569 12.13 -4.99 -41.85
N ASN A 570 13.13 -4.26 -42.36
CA ASN A 570 14.54 -4.65 -42.27
C ASN A 570 15.15 -4.31 -40.90
N LYS A 571 14.75 -3.19 -40.32
CA LYS A 571 15.35 -2.67 -39.08
C LYS A 571 14.77 -3.29 -37.79
N TYR A 572 13.48 -3.61 -37.80
CA TYR A 572 12.75 -4.16 -36.67
C TYR A 572 11.86 -5.34 -37.08
N PRO A 573 12.41 -6.40 -37.67
CA PRO A 573 11.62 -7.56 -38.13
C PRO A 573 10.82 -8.21 -36.98
N GLU A 574 11.32 -8.10 -35.75
CA GLU A 574 10.68 -8.61 -34.52
C GLU A 574 9.36 -7.91 -34.17
N LEU A 575 9.12 -6.70 -34.69
CA LEU A 575 7.86 -5.95 -34.44
C LEU A 575 6.85 -6.18 -35.59
N ILE A 576 7.23 -6.83 -36.67
CA ILE A 576 6.36 -7.03 -37.84
C ILE A 576 5.35 -8.15 -37.54
N GLN A 577 4.07 -7.82 -37.59
CA GLN A 577 2.95 -8.71 -37.40
C GLN A 577 2.04 -8.75 -38.64
N PRO A 578 1.21 -9.78 -38.81
CA PRO A 578 0.26 -9.81 -39.93
C PRO A 578 -0.58 -8.53 -39.99
N ASN A 579 -0.78 -7.99 -41.20
CA ASN A 579 -1.57 -6.76 -41.46
C ASN A 579 -1.01 -5.47 -40.78
N TRP A 580 0.26 -5.42 -40.46
CA TRP A 580 0.89 -4.24 -39.84
C TRP A 580 0.72 -2.95 -40.67
N GLN A 581 0.79 -3.01 -42.02
CA GLN A 581 0.58 -1.83 -42.85
C GLN A 581 -0.83 -1.25 -42.69
N LEU A 582 -1.85 -2.13 -42.58
CA LEU A 582 -3.21 -1.68 -42.31
C LEU A 582 -3.32 -0.98 -40.94
N LEU A 583 -2.66 -1.55 -39.94
CA LEU A 583 -2.59 -0.94 -38.62
C LEU A 583 -1.93 0.46 -38.70
N MET A 584 -0.80 0.62 -39.40
CA MET A 584 -0.14 1.91 -39.54
C MET A 584 -0.99 2.93 -40.27
N LYS A 585 -1.66 2.53 -41.35
CA LYS A 585 -2.61 3.39 -42.08
C LYS A 585 -3.77 3.83 -41.24
N ALA A 586 -4.39 2.90 -40.51
CA ALA A 586 -5.51 3.20 -39.58
C ALA A 586 -5.07 4.17 -38.46
N THR A 587 -3.90 3.93 -37.88
CA THR A 587 -3.32 4.78 -36.83
C THR A 587 -3.04 6.19 -37.33
N SER A 588 -2.41 6.32 -38.49
CA SER A 588 -2.12 7.62 -39.12
C SER A 588 -3.38 8.39 -39.53
N ALA A 589 -4.47 7.67 -39.81
CA ALA A 589 -5.79 8.27 -40.07
C ALA A 589 -6.55 8.60 -38.77
N GLY A 590 -5.99 8.35 -37.60
CA GLY A 590 -6.64 8.59 -36.32
C GLY A 590 -7.72 7.56 -35.94
N PHE A 591 -7.86 6.47 -36.69
CA PHE A 591 -8.88 5.46 -36.42
C PHE A 591 -8.50 4.57 -35.22
N ASN A 592 -9.32 4.59 -34.17
CA ASN A 592 -9.07 3.91 -32.89
C ASN A 592 -7.65 4.12 -32.37
N ALA A 593 -7.17 5.36 -32.42
CA ALA A 593 -5.82 5.75 -32.05
C ALA A 593 -5.84 7.03 -31.21
N PRO A 594 -6.41 7.00 -29.98
CA PRO A 594 -6.43 8.18 -29.10
C PRO A 594 -4.99 8.66 -28.83
N LEU A 595 -4.84 9.97 -28.67
CA LEU A 595 -3.55 10.59 -28.40
C LEU A 595 -3.19 10.48 -26.91
N THR A 596 -1.90 10.28 -26.63
CA THR A 596 -1.39 10.20 -25.26
C THR A 596 -0.05 10.91 -25.08
N SER A 597 0.11 11.58 -23.91
CA SER A 597 1.37 12.10 -23.38
C SER A 597 2.02 11.20 -22.33
N SER A 598 1.49 9.99 -22.15
CA SER A 598 1.87 9.07 -21.07
C SER A 598 3.34 8.64 -21.12
N VAL A 599 4.07 8.86 -20.00
CA VAL A 599 5.44 8.34 -19.81
C VAL A 599 5.46 6.82 -19.75
N GLY A 600 4.43 6.19 -19.19
CA GLY A 600 4.30 4.74 -19.20
C GLY A 600 4.33 4.18 -20.64
N ARG A 601 3.70 4.84 -21.58
CA ARG A 601 3.71 4.44 -23.01
C ARG A 601 5.07 4.69 -23.69
N ILE A 602 5.84 5.66 -23.19
CA ILE A 602 7.23 5.85 -23.64
C ILE A 602 8.10 4.66 -23.20
N PHE A 603 7.95 4.19 -21.95
CA PHE A 603 8.61 2.97 -21.48
C PHE A 603 8.25 1.75 -22.33
N ASP A 604 6.97 1.56 -22.63
CA ASP A 604 6.49 0.45 -23.46
C ASP A 604 7.08 0.51 -24.87
N THR A 605 7.15 1.71 -25.46
CA THR A 605 7.78 1.95 -26.78
C THR A 605 9.24 1.52 -26.79
N VAL A 606 10.03 1.99 -25.82
CA VAL A 606 11.46 1.70 -25.73
C VAL A 606 11.71 0.21 -25.45
N ALA A 607 10.91 -0.39 -24.56
CA ALA A 607 11.02 -1.83 -24.30
C ALA A 607 10.74 -2.68 -25.53
N ALA A 608 9.78 -2.28 -26.37
CA ALA A 608 9.49 -2.95 -27.65
C ALA A 608 10.63 -2.75 -28.67
N LEU A 609 11.14 -1.52 -28.84
CA LEU A 609 12.25 -1.23 -29.75
C LEU A 609 13.55 -1.97 -29.39
N LEU A 610 13.75 -2.25 -28.09
CA LEU A 610 14.86 -3.04 -27.57
C LEU A 610 14.58 -4.55 -27.54
N ASN A 611 13.42 -4.99 -28.00
CA ASN A 611 12.95 -6.38 -27.95
C ASN A 611 13.04 -7.00 -26.54
N ILE A 612 12.80 -6.18 -25.50
CA ILE A 612 12.72 -6.64 -24.12
C ILE A 612 11.34 -7.23 -23.85
N ARG A 613 10.28 -6.50 -24.25
CA ARG A 613 8.89 -6.94 -24.05
C ARG A 613 7.98 -6.37 -25.15
N THR A 614 7.34 -7.26 -25.90
CA THR A 614 6.41 -6.92 -26.98
C THR A 614 4.94 -7.16 -26.61
N HIS A 615 4.69 -8.00 -25.61
CA HIS A 615 3.37 -8.29 -25.01
C HIS A 615 3.52 -8.33 -23.50
N ILE A 616 2.58 -7.76 -22.77
CA ILE A 616 2.59 -7.75 -21.30
C ILE A 616 1.47 -8.60 -20.72
N ASN A 617 1.75 -9.24 -19.58
CA ASN A 617 0.84 -10.09 -18.82
C ASN A 617 0.37 -9.44 -17.51
N TYR A 618 0.96 -8.28 -17.15
CA TYR A 618 0.54 -7.47 -16.01
C TYR A 618 0.95 -6.00 -16.23
N GLU A 619 0.26 -5.10 -15.55
CA GLU A 619 0.46 -3.66 -15.65
C GLU A 619 1.90 -3.23 -15.30
N GLY A 620 2.50 -2.39 -16.15
CA GLY A 620 3.86 -1.86 -15.96
C GLY A 620 4.98 -2.86 -16.23
N GLN A 621 4.70 -4.07 -16.73
CA GLN A 621 5.72 -5.12 -16.95
C GLN A 621 6.87 -4.64 -17.83
N ALA A 622 6.60 -4.02 -18.96
CA ALA A 622 7.62 -3.55 -19.87
C ALA A 622 8.54 -2.51 -19.21
N ALA A 623 7.97 -1.57 -18.45
CA ALA A 623 8.71 -0.57 -17.69
C ALA A 623 9.59 -1.19 -16.60
N ILE A 624 9.06 -2.18 -15.85
CA ILE A 624 9.79 -2.89 -14.80
C ILE A 624 10.97 -3.67 -15.39
N GLU A 625 10.76 -4.40 -16.50
CA GLU A 625 11.83 -5.16 -17.15
C GLU A 625 12.90 -4.23 -17.75
N LEU A 626 12.49 -3.08 -18.30
CA LEU A 626 13.42 -2.06 -18.78
C LEU A 626 14.23 -1.44 -17.62
N GLU A 627 13.60 -1.16 -16.46
CA GLU A 627 14.30 -0.73 -15.23
C GLU A 627 15.34 -1.77 -14.79
N ASN A 628 14.98 -3.06 -14.81
CA ASN A 628 15.89 -4.14 -14.42
C ASN A 628 17.11 -4.25 -15.34
N ARG A 629 16.94 -3.99 -16.65
CA ARG A 629 18.07 -3.92 -17.61
C ARG A 629 18.98 -2.73 -17.35
N ALA A 630 18.42 -1.60 -16.93
CA ALA A 630 19.17 -0.39 -16.58
C ALA A 630 19.88 -0.48 -15.22
N PHE A 631 19.47 -1.42 -14.35
CA PHE A 631 20.01 -1.55 -12.99
C PHE A 631 21.49 -1.90 -13.00
N ASN A 632 22.31 -1.09 -12.31
CA ASN A 632 23.78 -1.22 -12.24
C ASN A 632 24.49 -1.22 -13.61
N SER A 633 23.90 -0.60 -14.62
CA SER A 633 24.50 -0.45 -15.95
C SER A 633 25.02 0.97 -16.16
N GLU A 634 25.93 1.13 -17.12
CA GLU A 634 26.40 2.41 -17.64
C GLU A 634 25.49 2.87 -18.79
N GLY A 635 25.54 4.16 -19.12
CA GLY A 635 24.78 4.77 -20.21
C GLY A 635 25.24 6.20 -20.50
N GLU A 636 24.65 6.80 -21.52
CA GLU A 636 24.87 8.19 -21.93
C GLU A 636 23.54 8.90 -22.19
N ILE A 637 23.57 10.23 -22.26
CA ILE A 637 22.39 11.03 -22.63
C ILE A 637 22.19 10.94 -24.16
N LEU A 638 20.99 10.52 -24.55
CA LEU A 638 20.56 10.39 -25.93
C LEU A 638 19.89 11.69 -26.43
N PRO A 639 19.80 11.91 -27.78
CA PRO A 639 19.15 13.09 -28.32
C PRO A 639 17.65 13.17 -27.94
N TYR A 640 17.18 14.34 -27.55
CA TYR A 640 15.76 14.68 -27.34
C TYR A 640 15.55 16.15 -27.77
N ALA A 641 14.30 16.59 -27.83
CA ALA A 641 13.98 17.98 -28.14
C ALA A 641 12.93 18.53 -27.15
N ILE A 642 13.09 19.79 -26.80
CA ILE A 642 12.08 20.57 -26.06
C ILE A 642 11.64 21.70 -26.97
N LYS A 643 10.34 21.77 -27.26
CA LYS A 643 9.71 22.84 -28.04
C LYS A 643 8.82 23.66 -27.11
N GLN A 644 8.60 24.91 -27.45
CA GLN A 644 7.61 25.73 -26.78
C GLN A 644 6.46 26.01 -27.75
N GLN A 645 5.25 25.66 -27.34
CA GLN A 645 4.04 25.86 -28.13
C GLN A 645 2.91 26.28 -27.20
N ASP A 646 2.18 27.36 -27.55
CA ASP A 646 1.05 27.89 -26.78
C ASP A 646 1.38 28.15 -25.31
N GLY A 647 2.63 28.55 -25.03
CA GLY A 647 3.10 28.81 -23.66
C GLY A 647 3.43 27.53 -22.84
N GLN A 648 3.39 26.35 -23.46
CA GLN A 648 3.72 25.08 -22.84
C GLN A 648 5.03 24.51 -23.41
N TYR A 649 5.76 23.76 -22.57
CA TYR A 649 6.95 23.00 -22.95
C TYR A 649 6.56 21.61 -23.45
N ILE A 650 6.85 21.30 -24.70
CA ILE A 650 6.57 19.99 -25.31
C ILE A 650 7.88 19.20 -25.40
N LEU A 651 7.95 18.09 -24.68
CA LEU A 651 9.11 17.22 -24.61
C LEU A 651 8.99 16.09 -25.63
N ASP A 652 9.82 16.13 -26.69
CA ASP A 652 9.73 15.24 -27.84
C ASP A 652 10.91 14.23 -27.87
N PHE A 653 10.58 12.93 -27.77
CA PHE A 653 11.52 11.82 -27.77
C PHE A 653 11.71 11.13 -29.15
N LYS A 654 11.14 11.69 -30.20
CA LYS A 654 11.36 11.14 -31.55
C LYS A 654 12.85 11.02 -31.92
N PRO A 655 13.75 12.01 -31.60
CA PRO A 655 15.18 11.86 -31.81
C PRO A 655 15.81 10.69 -31.05
N LEU A 656 15.36 10.44 -29.82
CA LEU A 656 15.80 9.30 -29.02
C LEU A 656 15.42 7.98 -29.70
N TYR A 657 14.16 7.83 -30.11
CA TYR A 657 13.72 6.61 -30.81
C TYR A 657 14.52 6.33 -32.06
N ALA A 658 14.89 7.38 -32.83
CA ALA A 658 15.72 7.27 -34.03
C ALA A 658 17.14 6.73 -33.71
N SER A 659 17.71 7.09 -32.54
CA SER A 659 19.06 6.63 -32.17
C SER A 659 19.10 5.18 -31.67
N ILE A 660 17.99 4.62 -31.20
CA ILE A 660 17.96 3.27 -30.57
C ILE A 660 18.45 2.19 -31.54
N TYR A 661 18.08 2.27 -32.85
CA TYR A 661 18.46 1.25 -33.83
C TYR A 661 19.97 1.10 -33.95
N GLU A 662 20.69 2.22 -34.05
CA GLU A 662 22.15 2.20 -34.17
C GLU A 662 22.84 1.83 -32.87
N LEU A 663 22.31 2.32 -31.76
CA LEU A 663 22.86 2.02 -30.44
C LEU A 663 22.77 0.54 -30.10
N LYS A 664 21.64 -0.14 -30.39
CA LYS A 664 21.51 -1.58 -30.16
C LYS A 664 22.42 -2.46 -31.00
N GLN A 665 23.02 -1.92 -32.10
CA GLN A 665 24.04 -2.61 -32.88
C GLN A 665 25.46 -2.48 -32.27
N ARG A 666 25.70 -1.44 -31.47
CA ARG A 666 27.00 -1.11 -30.89
C ARG A 666 27.15 -1.47 -29.44
N TYR A 667 26.05 -1.37 -28.69
CA TYR A 667 26.03 -1.52 -27.25
C TYR A 667 25.04 -2.60 -26.79
N SER A 668 25.21 -3.08 -25.56
CA SER A 668 24.27 -4.00 -24.96
C SER A 668 22.90 -3.36 -24.69
N VAL A 669 21.85 -4.18 -24.66
CA VAL A 669 20.49 -3.75 -24.30
C VAL A 669 20.47 -3.04 -22.93
N ASN A 670 21.30 -3.49 -21.99
CA ASN A 670 21.41 -2.90 -20.66
C ASN A 670 21.95 -1.45 -20.71
N TYR A 671 22.95 -1.20 -21.54
CA TYR A 671 23.50 0.14 -21.75
C TYR A 671 22.45 1.08 -22.35
N VAL A 672 21.72 0.65 -23.39
CA VAL A 672 20.69 1.48 -24.03
C VAL A 672 19.52 1.72 -23.07
N ALA A 673 19.12 0.72 -22.28
CA ALA A 673 18.10 0.86 -21.26
C ALA A 673 18.51 1.90 -20.19
N LYS A 674 19.79 1.90 -19.78
CA LYS A 674 20.32 2.91 -18.86
C LYS A 674 20.36 4.29 -19.48
N SER A 675 20.81 4.39 -20.73
CA SER A 675 20.85 5.64 -21.51
C SER A 675 19.45 6.26 -21.62
N PHE A 676 18.42 5.45 -21.86
CA PHE A 676 17.03 5.90 -21.85
C PHE A 676 16.63 6.51 -20.50
N HIS A 677 16.91 5.83 -19.38
CA HIS A 677 16.56 6.35 -18.05
C HIS A 677 17.31 7.66 -17.74
N MET A 678 18.59 7.76 -18.10
CA MET A 678 19.38 8.97 -17.92
C MET A 678 18.82 10.13 -18.74
N THR A 679 18.47 9.87 -20.01
CA THR A 679 17.90 10.88 -20.92
C THR A 679 16.53 11.35 -20.43
N LEU A 680 15.67 10.42 -20.00
CA LEU A 680 14.35 10.76 -19.46
C LEU A 680 14.48 11.64 -18.21
N ALA A 681 15.40 11.29 -17.30
CA ALA A 681 15.63 12.07 -16.08
C ALA A 681 16.17 13.48 -16.42
N GLU A 682 17.15 13.58 -17.32
CA GLU A 682 17.74 14.86 -17.76
C GLU A 682 16.68 15.75 -18.39
N ALA A 683 15.89 15.22 -19.30
CA ALA A 683 14.84 15.95 -20.00
C ALA A 683 13.76 16.48 -19.04
N ILE A 684 13.33 15.66 -18.06
CA ILE A 684 12.41 16.09 -17.01
C ILE A 684 13.02 17.22 -16.18
N CYS A 685 14.28 17.09 -15.77
CA CYS A 685 14.98 18.12 -14.99
C CYS A 685 15.16 19.42 -15.79
N GLU A 686 15.41 19.34 -17.09
CA GLU A 686 15.52 20.54 -17.96
C GLU A 686 14.19 21.29 -18.02
N VAL A 687 13.05 20.59 -18.18
CA VAL A 687 11.72 21.24 -18.18
C VAL A 687 11.44 21.87 -16.83
N ILE A 688 11.75 21.20 -15.71
CA ILE A 688 11.59 21.79 -14.37
C ILE A 688 12.43 23.06 -14.24
N ASN A 689 13.70 23.04 -14.69
CA ASN A 689 14.57 24.22 -14.66
C ASN A 689 13.99 25.38 -15.49
N LYS A 690 13.43 25.13 -16.67
CA LYS A 690 12.78 26.13 -17.52
C LYS A 690 11.56 26.74 -16.80
N ILE A 691 10.65 25.92 -16.28
CA ILE A 691 9.47 26.38 -15.54
C ILE A 691 9.90 27.18 -14.29
N SER A 692 10.91 26.71 -13.57
CA SER A 692 11.45 27.41 -12.40
C SER A 692 12.05 28.78 -12.76
N ASN A 693 12.73 28.89 -13.89
CA ASN A 693 13.27 30.17 -14.36
C ASN A 693 12.15 31.15 -14.75
N ASP A 694 11.08 30.65 -15.37
CA ASP A 694 9.93 31.48 -15.77
C ASP A 694 9.10 31.97 -14.56
N THR A 695 9.06 31.18 -13.47
CA THR A 695 8.13 31.41 -12.36
C THR A 695 8.79 31.76 -11.03
N GLY A 696 10.09 31.51 -10.88
CA GLY A 696 10.81 31.66 -9.61
C GLY A 696 10.56 30.54 -8.59
N ILE A 697 9.68 29.56 -8.87
CA ILE A 697 9.30 28.50 -7.92
C ILE A 697 10.43 27.48 -7.78
N LYS A 698 10.78 27.14 -6.52
CA LYS A 698 11.82 26.18 -6.14
C LYS A 698 11.30 24.94 -5.42
N GLN A 699 10.00 24.80 -5.28
CA GLN A 699 9.34 23.63 -4.70
C GLN A 699 8.85 22.73 -5.83
N VAL A 700 9.21 21.44 -5.79
CA VAL A 700 8.85 20.45 -6.82
C VAL A 700 8.17 19.26 -6.15
N ALA A 701 6.99 18.88 -6.61
CA ALA A 701 6.27 17.68 -6.20
C ALA A 701 6.25 16.66 -7.34
N LEU A 702 6.67 15.42 -7.06
CA LEU A 702 6.71 14.30 -8.00
C LEU A 702 5.73 13.21 -7.57
N SER A 703 4.86 12.76 -8.46
CA SER A 703 3.90 11.68 -8.22
C SER A 703 3.53 10.96 -9.53
N GLY A 704 2.60 10.00 -9.45
CA GLY A 704 2.19 9.13 -10.55
C GLY A 704 2.88 7.76 -10.50
N GLY A 705 2.28 6.77 -11.17
CA GLY A 705 2.73 5.37 -11.12
C GLY A 705 4.17 5.14 -11.58
N VAL A 706 4.69 5.99 -12.50
CA VAL A 706 6.08 5.89 -12.99
C VAL A 706 7.10 6.30 -11.91
N CYS A 707 6.71 7.09 -10.90
CA CYS A 707 7.58 7.42 -9.76
C CYS A 707 7.94 6.19 -8.90
N GLN A 708 7.34 5.03 -9.15
CA GLN A 708 7.76 3.75 -8.58
C GLN A 708 9.06 3.20 -9.17
N ASN A 709 9.50 3.69 -10.33
CA ASN A 709 10.79 3.34 -10.94
C ASN A 709 11.92 4.04 -10.19
N ILE A 710 12.65 3.28 -9.36
CA ILE A 710 13.71 3.83 -8.50
C ILE A 710 14.92 4.29 -9.29
N THR A 711 15.22 3.63 -10.40
CA THR A 711 16.34 4.03 -11.29
C THR A 711 16.09 5.43 -11.83
N LEU A 712 14.91 5.70 -12.36
CA LEU A 712 14.51 7.03 -12.84
C LEU A 712 14.46 8.05 -11.69
N LEU A 713 13.75 7.71 -10.63
CA LEU A 713 13.55 8.62 -9.49
C LEU A 713 14.88 9.04 -8.85
N LYS A 714 15.84 8.11 -8.74
CA LYS A 714 17.18 8.40 -8.21
C LYS A 714 17.94 9.39 -9.10
N LEU A 715 17.87 9.22 -10.43
CA LEU A 715 18.51 10.14 -11.36
C LEU A 715 17.89 11.54 -11.29
N ILE A 716 16.57 11.65 -11.23
CA ILE A 716 15.87 12.94 -11.04
C ILE A 716 16.26 13.57 -9.70
N TYR A 717 16.25 12.79 -8.62
CA TYR A 717 16.58 13.28 -7.28
C TYR A 717 18.02 13.80 -7.21
N GLN A 718 18.98 13.08 -7.77
CA GLN A 718 20.41 13.48 -7.81
C GLN A 718 20.62 14.80 -8.54
N ASN A 719 19.87 15.06 -9.61
CA ASN A 719 19.99 16.28 -10.42
C ASN A 719 19.31 17.50 -9.79
N LEU A 720 18.30 17.29 -8.96
CA LEU A 720 17.45 18.37 -8.44
C LEU A 720 17.63 18.69 -6.95
N ASN A 721 17.99 17.72 -6.10
CA ASN A 721 17.96 17.85 -4.63
C ASN A 721 18.83 18.98 -4.08
N SER A 722 19.89 19.39 -4.81
CA SER A 722 20.76 20.52 -4.40
C SER A 722 20.18 21.90 -4.74
N LYS A 723 19.20 21.96 -5.66
CA LYS A 723 18.65 23.21 -6.20
C LYS A 723 17.19 23.46 -5.83
N TYR A 724 16.46 22.40 -5.52
CA TYR A 724 15.02 22.39 -5.31
C TYR A 724 14.66 21.68 -4.02
N LYS A 725 13.56 22.10 -3.39
CA LYS A 725 12.91 21.34 -2.33
C LYS A 725 11.96 20.32 -2.97
N LEU A 726 12.35 19.03 -2.88
CA LEU A 726 11.62 17.94 -3.51
C LEU A 726 10.65 17.30 -2.53
N TYR A 727 9.44 16.99 -3.00
CA TYR A 727 8.39 16.33 -2.25
C TYR A 727 7.92 15.09 -3.00
N LEU A 728 7.80 13.99 -2.28
CA LEU A 728 7.39 12.67 -2.78
C LEU A 728 6.36 12.07 -1.85
N ASN A 729 5.50 11.20 -2.35
CA ASN A 729 4.66 10.37 -1.51
C ASN A 729 5.50 9.41 -0.65
N ARG A 730 5.21 9.34 0.66
CA ARG A 730 5.88 8.47 1.64
C ARG A 730 4.87 7.60 2.41
N LYS A 731 3.79 8.20 2.92
CA LYS A 731 2.72 7.52 3.67
C LYS A 731 1.66 6.92 2.74
N LEU A 732 1.61 7.40 1.51
CA LEU A 732 0.70 6.98 0.46
C LEU A 732 1.47 6.46 -0.75
N PRO A 733 0.87 5.56 -1.56
CA PRO A 733 1.46 5.18 -2.84
C PRO A 733 1.50 6.37 -3.81
N PRO A 734 2.56 6.51 -4.63
CA PRO A 734 2.57 7.51 -5.71
C PRO A 734 1.65 7.14 -6.88
N ASN A 735 1.21 5.86 -6.97
CA ASN A 735 0.24 5.39 -7.95
C ASN A 735 -1.21 5.69 -7.53
N ASP A 736 -2.20 5.20 -8.28
CA ASP A 736 -3.64 5.43 -8.04
C ASP A 736 -4.12 5.05 -6.63
N GLY A 737 -3.37 4.21 -5.91
CA GLY A 737 -3.64 3.92 -4.50
C GLY A 737 -3.50 5.13 -3.56
N GLY A 738 -2.91 6.25 -4.02
CA GLY A 738 -2.84 7.53 -3.30
C GLY A 738 -3.84 8.58 -3.81
N LEU A 739 -4.52 8.32 -4.93
CA LEU A 739 -5.32 9.29 -5.66
C LEU A 739 -6.49 9.84 -4.84
N ALA A 740 -7.22 8.97 -4.14
CA ALA A 740 -8.37 9.35 -3.33
C ALA A 740 -8.02 10.37 -2.23
N PHE A 741 -6.82 10.32 -1.68
CA PHE A 741 -6.36 11.30 -0.70
C PHE A 741 -6.20 12.69 -1.33
N GLY A 742 -5.62 12.77 -2.52
CA GLY A 742 -5.51 14.02 -3.28
C GLY A 742 -6.86 14.58 -3.67
N GLN A 743 -7.80 13.74 -4.12
CA GLN A 743 -9.18 14.14 -4.41
C GLN A 743 -9.85 14.72 -3.17
N ALA A 744 -9.71 14.08 -2.00
CA ALA A 744 -10.26 14.56 -0.73
C ALA A 744 -9.65 15.92 -0.33
N ALA A 745 -8.33 16.05 -0.45
CA ALA A 745 -7.62 17.29 -0.11
C ALA A 745 -8.08 18.50 -0.97
N ILE A 746 -8.24 18.29 -2.28
CA ILE A 746 -8.76 19.31 -3.20
C ILE A 746 -10.19 19.70 -2.81
N ALA A 747 -11.04 18.71 -2.54
CA ALA A 747 -12.43 18.97 -2.15
C ALA A 747 -12.53 19.81 -0.87
N LEU A 748 -11.78 19.41 0.18
CA LEU A 748 -11.73 20.13 1.45
C LEU A 748 -11.17 21.55 1.28
N TYR A 749 -10.10 21.72 0.52
CA TYR A 749 -9.49 23.01 0.30
C TYR A 749 -10.41 23.96 -0.49
N ARG A 750 -11.02 23.49 -1.58
CA ARG A 750 -11.98 24.27 -2.38
C ARG A 750 -13.19 24.68 -1.56
N TYR A 751 -13.72 23.80 -0.71
CA TYR A 751 -14.81 24.14 0.20
C TYR A 751 -14.38 25.22 1.22
N LYS A 752 -13.20 25.06 1.83
CA LYS A 752 -12.62 26.03 2.77
C LYS A 752 -12.47 27.42 2.15
N MET A 753 -12.17 27.50 0.86
CA MET A 753 -12.02 28.74 0.10
C MET A 753 -13.35 29.31 -0.43
N GLY A 754 -14.49 28.65 -0.15
CA GLY A 754 -15.80 29.08 -0.62
C GLY A 754 -16.03 28.91 -2.13
N LEU A 755 -15.32 27.94 -2.74
CA LEU A 755 -15.43 27.65 -4.18
C LEU A 755 -16.41 26.52 -4.48
N ILE A 756 -16.99 25.90 -3.45
CA ILE A 756 -17.99 24.85 -3.53
C ILE A 756 -19.08 25.18 -2.52
N ASP A 757 -20.32 25.22 -2.99
CA ASP A 757 -21.53 25.32 -2.17
C ASP A 757 -22.12 23.92 -1.98
N LEU A 758 -22.66 23.62 -0.77
CA LEU A 758 -23.31 22.35 -0.42
C LEU A 758 -24.82 22.47 -0.36
#